data_f84aefcd34d94968607d45236718f135
#
_entry.id   f84aefcd34d94968607d45236718f135
#
_cell.length_a   1.000
_cell.length_b   1.000
_cell.length_c   1.000
_cell.angle_alpha   90.00
_cell.angle_beta   90.00
_cell.angle_gamma   90.00
#
_symmetry.space_group_name_H-M   'P 1'
#
loop_
_entity.id
_entity.type
_entity.pdbx_description
1 polymer ?
#
loop_
_entity_poly.entity_id
_entity_poly.type
_entity_poly.pdbx_seq_one_letter_code
_entity_poly.pdbx_strand_id
1 'polypeptide(L)'
;MLIERDFETATLSQMLADTHSGAGGVGLVLGPVASGKTALLEAFGRQAAGTGAVVLSASGARSETAVGLGVVSQLVHTPGVRADIAEQVSAYVEDAEADATLLDSRFLHRLSGAVIGWSAESPLVICVDDAHHADPASLQFLQHMARRIRPARVLVLLAERADPGERRPVRHVDLMRRPHCRQLRLAPLSRNGVGVLLAGKLDEGTARALAAECFAVSGGNPLLATALVHDTRIAGTGEVVAGAAYRHAVLSCLHSSEPRALELARALAVLGDDEQSQISLAGGMVSFAPATTEPVRRALESAGVLDGHRFRHAEARVAVLDELDPGVRSALHGQAARLLFDQGARPTAIAAHVVAGNVDEPWTEHLLSEASEAALLEDDVELARACIAMAGRCCTDDRDRAIAKASLADIEWRTTPAKAMRRLPELVHATRAGHLPGIRVVGIFEFLLWFGRVDEAVEIANAFGDLVDGRDRRTRGELLTLASWLTSSVPGMRHLVEPMLATITGDTTAPQLGLAVNSQLKAIDALTSAVREGPSEAAVLDAEQVLEGTRMTDITLRHLVFAATVLIYAERLDKAATWAEHLVAQAAGRPAPTWQASLAELRAEVALRQGDLPLAARNAEIALTKMTPEAWGIGVGAPLATLLAALTEMGRFDEAAELLNQPVPDALGETRFGLHYLHARGHYYLATGRLPTALNDFLACGEQMARWDLDQPSLVPWRSSAAEVHLKLGDREKARVLAEEQAAKLGPDCGDRTRGITLRTLALVADPARRPKLMQEAVDVLEKSGAKLELARTLAELSRACQAGGDAATARTASRDARVLAKECGAELLRKTLLDGGDDDVVVSLRGAVAPADVKLLTDAEQRVGWLAARGHTNREIASQLYITVSTVEQHLTRVYRKLSVSRRRDLAAEPQLRVPEQQERLPGMARQVAVNHRAPAPPVRRPLRPVPPVR
;
A
#
# COMPACT_ATOMS: atom_id res chain seq x y z
N MET A 1 -38.70 21.08 -22.94
CA MET A 1 -39.27 22.09 -22.03
C MET A 1 -38.13 23.06 -21.69
N LEU A 2 -38.32 24.35 -21.86
CA LEU A 2 -37.39 25.41 -21.47
C LEU A 2 -37.59 25.67 -19.98
N ILE A 3 -36.53 25.69 -19.19
CA ILE A 3 -36.58 25.92 -17.76
C ILE A 3 -35.93 27.27 -17.46
N GLU A 4 -36.62 28.12 -16.67
CA GLU A 4 -36.18 29.46 -16.32
C GLU A 4 -35.88 30.34 -17.56
N ARG A 5 -36.73 30.25 -18.60
CA ARG A 5 -36.61 31.07 -19.85
C ARG A 5 -37.89 31.81 -20.17
N ASP A 6 -38.72 32.11 -19.17
CA ASP A 6 -40.02 32.75 -19.34
C ASP A 6 -39.88 34.18 -19.88
N PHE A 7 -38.90 34.92 -19.33
CA PHE A 7 -38.63 36.30 -19.76
C PHE A 7 -38.14 36.34 -21.21
N GLU A 8 -37.19 35.48 -21.57
CA GLU A 8 -36.65 35.42 -22.91
C GLU A 8 -37.73 34.99 -23.92
N THR A 9 -38.51 33.97 -23.56
CA THR A 9 -39.59 33.44 -24.37
C THR A 9 -40.69 34.51 -24.57
N ALA A 10 -41.09 35.23 -23.50
CA ALA A 10 -42.07 36.31 -23.60
C ALA A 10 -41.55 37.47 -24.49
N THR A 11 -40.26 37.82 -24.33
CA THR A 11 -39.64 38.88 -25.14
C THR A 11 -39.59 38.50 -26.63
N LEU A 12 -39.18 37.25 -26.95
CA LEU A 12 -39.17 36.75 -28.33
C LEU A 12 -40.57 36.66 -28.89
N SER A 13 -41.56 36.26 -28.09
CA SER A 13 -42.98 36.22 -28.52
C SER A 13 -43.51 37.64 -28.82
N GLN A 14 -43.14 38.65 -28.05
CA GLN A 14 -43.49 40.04 -28.32
C GLN A 14 -42.83 40.54 -29.63
N MET A 15 -41.54 40.23 -29.85
CA MET A 15 -40.82 40.56 -31.07
C MET A 15 -41.47 39.92 -32.31
N LEU A 16 -41.97 38.67 -32.19
CA LEU A 16 -42.70 37.97 -33.22
C LEU A 16 -44.04 38.65 -33.51
N ALA A 17 -44.82 39.07 -32.51
CA ALA A 17 -46.05 39.81 -32.66
C ALA A 17 -45.80 41.15 -33.34
N ASP A 18 -44.76 41.91 -32.97
CA ASP A 18 -44.32 43.12 -33.61
C ASP A 18 -43.95 42.88 -35.08
N THR A 19 -43.30 41.77 -35.39
CA THR A 19 -42.95 41.38 -36.76
C THR A 19 -44.19 41.05 -37.58
N HIS A 20 -45.17 40.36 -37.04
CA HIS A 20 -46.49 40.15 -37.73
C HIS A 20 -47.22 41.45 -38.05
N SER A 21 -47.04 42.44 -37.19
CA SER A 21 -47.63 43.77 -37.42
C SER A 21 -46.82 44.69 -38.38
N GLY A 22 -45.70 44.17 -38.89
CA GLY A 22 -44.84 44.89 -39.85
C GLY A 22 -43.69 45.68 -39.27
N ALA A 23 -43.36 45.42 -37.98
CA ALA A 23 -42.21 45.99 -37.28
C ALA A 23 -41.11 44.95 -37.07
N GLY A 24 -40.19 44.89 -38.02
CA GLY A 24 -39.06 43.94 -37.93
C GLY A 24 -38.05 44.26 -36.83
N GLY A 25 -37.44 43.21 -36.35
CA GLY A 25 -36.51 43.31 -35.22
C GLY A 25 -35.30 42.42 -35.30
N VAL A 26 -34.36 42.71 -34.46
CA VAL A 26 -33.16 41.85 -34.23
C VAL A 26 -33.11 41.43 -32.79
N GLY A 27 -33.04 40.11 -32.54
CA GLY A 27 -32.79 39.53 -31.21
C GLY A 27 -31.36 38.97 -31.15
N LEU A 28 -30.61 39.40 -30.15
CA LEU A 28 -29.26 38.87 -29.88
C LEU A 28 -29.31 38.05 -28.62
N VAL A 29 -29.20 36.71 -28.76
CA VAL A 29 -29.22 35.74 -27.68
C VAL A 29 -27.79 35.48 -27.25
N LEU A 30 -27.44 35.96 -26.07
CA LEU A 30 -26.09 35.88 -25.53
C LEU A 30 -26.04 34.93 -24.35
N GLY A 31 -24.98 34.09 -24.23
CA GLY A 31 -24.79 33.28 -23.06
C GLY A 31 -23.55 32.39 -23.15
N PRO A 32 -23.12 31.83 -22.02
CA PRO A 32 -21.96 30.94 -21.98
C PRO A 32 -22.18 29.67 -22.86
N VAL A 33 -21.12 28.88 -22.94
CA VAL A 33 -21.20 27.56 -23.61
C VAL A 33 -22.27 26.70 -22.94
N ALA A 34 -23.08 26.02 -23.75
CA ALA A 34 -24.13 25.09 -23.30
C ALA A 34 -25.20 25.72 -22.38
N SER A 35 -25.42 27.05 -22.43
CA SER A 35 -26.44 27.73 -21.63
C SER A 35 -27.87 27.52 -22.14
N GLY A 36 -28.06 26.80 -23.24
CA GLY A 36 -29.35 26.48 -23.84
C GLY A 36 -29.78 27.46 -24.94
N LYS A 37 -28.85 28.18 -25.60
CA LYS A 37 -29.14 29.09 -26.73
C LYS A 37 -29.81 28.36 -27.87
N THR A 38 -29.24 27.26 -28.34
CA THR A 38 -29.79 26.41 -29.40
C THR A 38 -31.19 25.92 -29.06
N ALA A 39 -31.39 25.44 -27.84
CA ALA A 39 -32.71 24.96 -27.39
C ALA A 39 -33.76 26.08 -27.36
N LEU A 40 -33.38 27.33 -27.03
CA LEU A 40 -34.25 28.48 -27.06
C LEU A 40 -34.62 28.84 -28.53
N LEU A 41 -33.63 28.90 -29.43
CA LEU A 41 -33.86 29.16 -30.84
C LEU A 41 -34.76 28.11 -31.51
N GLU A 42 -34.52 26.82 -31.24
CA GLU A 42 -35.34 25.73 -31.77
C GLU A 42 -36.80 25.77 -31.25
N ALA A 43 -36.96 25.99 -29.91
CA ALA A 43 -38.28 26.08 -29.31
C ALA A 43 -39.07 27.27 -29.85
N PHE A 44 -38.39 28.41 -29.97
CA PHE A 44 -38.99 29.60 -30.54
C PHE A 44 -39.27 29.44 -32.03
N GLY A 45 -38.39 28.82 -32.82
CA GLY A 45 -38.61 28.53 -34.22
C GLY A 45 -39.88 27.67 -34.45
N ARG A 46 -40.09 26.63 -33.62
CA ARG A 46 -41.33 25.86 -33.67
C ARG A 46 -42.59 26.70 -33.32
N GLN A 47 -42.46 27.57 -32.33
CA GLN A 47 -43.55 28.49 -31.97
C GLN A 47 -43.85 29.44 -33.12
N ALA A 48 -42.85 30.05 -33.74
CA ALA A 48 -43.00 30.97 -34.87
C ALA A 48 -43.65 30.31 -36.09
N ALA A 49 -43.18 29.07 -36.43
CA ALA A 49 -43.81 28.31 -37.50
C ALA A 49 -45.30 28.01 -37.24
N GLY A 50 -45.67 27.73 -35.97
CA GLY A 50 -47.05 27.54 -35.54
C GLY A 50 -47.96 28.77 -35.71
N THR A 51 -47.40 29.98 -35.82
CA THR A 51 -48.11 31.24 -36.08
C THR A 51 -48.17 31.61 -37.59
N GLY A 52 -47.65 30.73 -38.44
CA GLY A 52 -47.64 30.97 -39.93
C GLY A 52 -46.37 31.72 -40.37
N ALA A 53 -45.35 31.93 -39.56
CA ALA A 53 -44.10 32.53 -40.01
C ALA A 53 -43.23 31.48 -40.72
N VAL A 54 -42.49 31.87 -41.74
CA VAL A 54 -41.44 31.01 -42.34
C VAL A 54 -40.17 31.15 -41.51
N VAL A 55 -39.66 30.04 -41.06
CA VAL A 55 -38.46 29.97 -40.23
C VAL A 55 -37.26 29.46 -41.03
N LEU A 56 -36.24 30.32 -41.16
CA LEU A 56 -34.97 29.99 -41.79
C LEU A 56 -33.93 29.77 -40.71
N SER A 57 -33.24 28.62 -40.71
CA SER A 57 -32.27 28.25 -39.67
C SER A 57 -30.93 27.94 -40.26
N ALA A 58 -29.86 28.43 -39.64
CA ALA A 58 -28.48 28.15 -39.97
C ALA A 58 -27.64 28.10 -38.68
N SER A 59 -26.49 27.44 -38.75
CA SER A 59 -25.52 27.39 -37.65
C SER A 59 -24.14 27.73 -38.17
N GLY A 60 -23.44 28.62 -37.48
CA GLY A 60 -22.02 28.87 -37.75
C GLY A 60 -21.15 27.74 -37.25
N ALA A 61 -20.19 27.28 -38.05
CA ALA A 61 -19.23 26.27 -37.67
C ALA A 61 -17.80 26.82 -37.78
N ARG A 62 -16.98 26.52 -36.77
CA ARG A 62 -15.58 27.00 -36.74
C ARG A 62 -14.80 26.55 -37.99
N SER A 63 -15.05 25.33 -38.49
CA SER A 63 -14.44 24.76 -39.70
C SER A 63 -14.86 25.48 -41.00
N GLU A 64 -16.02 26.17 -40.96
CA GLU A 64 -16.62 26.81 -42.14
C GLU A 64 -16.47 28.33 -42.14
N THR A 65 -15.80 28.91 -41.15
CA THR A 65 -15.60 30.36 -41.03
C THR A 65 -14.91 30.98 -42.27
N ALA A 66 -14.11 30.18 -43.00
CA ALA A 66 -13.46 30.60 -44.26
C ALA A 66 -14.32 30.35 -45.51
N VAL A 67 -15.45 29.68 -45.39
CA VAL A 67 -16.33 29.39 -46.51
C VAL A 67 -17.27 30.58 -46.74
N GLY A 68 -17.00 31.32 -47.82
CA GLY A 68 -17.81 32.51 -48.12
C GLY A 68 -19.29 32.18 -48.30
N LEU A 69 -20.18 32.96 -47.68
CA LEU A 69 -21.63 32.75 -47.66
C LEU A 69 -22.11 31.42 -47.06
N GLY A 70 -21.29 30.73 -46.24
CA GLY A 70 -21.66 29.44 -45.69
C GLY A 70 -22.96 29.45 -44.91
N VAL A 71 -23.13 30.43 -43.98
CA VAL A 71 -24.39 30.61 -43.23
C VAL A 71 -25.56 31.05 -44.11
N VAL A 72 -25.36 31.96 -45.07
CA VAL A 72 -26.40 32.36 -46.00
C VAL A 72 -26.84 31.22 -46.90
N SER A 73 -25.90 30.39 -47.37
CA SER A 73 -26.21 29.20 -48.16
C SER A 73 -27.10 28.22 -47.37
N GLN A 74 -26.80 27.98 -46.09
CA GLN A 74 -27.67 27.16 -45.23
C GLN A 74 -29.09 27.74 -45.11
N LEU A 75 -29.21 29.06 -44.94
CA LEU A 75 -30.51 29.72 -44.81
C LEU A 75 -31.36 29.56 -46.09
N VAL A 76 -30.77 29.71 -47.27
CA VAL A 76 -31.52 29.61 -48.54
C VAL A 76 -31.83 28.19 -48.96
N HIS A 77 -31.16 27.20 -48.43
CA HIS A 77 -31.49 25.78 -48.65
C HIS A 77 -32.50 25.24 -47.61
N THR A 78 -33.00 26.09 -46.70
CA THR A 78 -34.07 25.68 -45.76
C THR A 78 -35.35 25.38 -46.57
N PRO A 79 -36.07 24.28 -46.25
CA PRO A 79 -37.34 23.96 -46.95
C PRO A 79 -38.36 25.12 -46.89
N GLY A 80 -38.92 25.49 -48.05
CA GLY A 80 -39.90 26.57 -48.13
C GLY A 80 -39.31 27.91 -48.55
N VAL A 81 -37.99 28.00 -48.78
CA VAL A 81 -37.39 29.21 -49.38
C VAL A 81 -37.80 29.36 -50.86
N ARG A 82 -38.01 30.58 -51.27
CA ARG A 82 -38.33 30.94 -52.67
C ARG A 82 -37.16 30.56 -53.58
N ALA A 83 -37.47 29.92 -54.72
CA ALA A 83 -36.46 29.46 -55.66
C ALA A 83 -35.59 30.62 -56.23
N ASP A 84 -36.18 31.78 -56.48
CA ASP A 84 -35.45 32.92 -56.96
C ASP A 84 -34.39 33.48 -56.00
N ILE A 85 -34.63 33.36 -54.71
CA ILE A 85 -33.62 33.73 -53.67
C ILE A 85 -32.50 32.72 -53.64
N ALA A 86 -32.83 31.43 -53.68
CA ALA A 86 -31.84 30.36 -53.67
C ALA A 86 -30.93 30.40 -54.90
N GLU A 87 -31.54 30.60 -56.10
CA GLU A 87 -30.83 30.76 -57.36
C GLU A 87 -29.85 31.96 -57.35
N GLN A 88 -30.29 33.11 -56.80
CA GLN A 88 -29.39 34.27 -56.66
C GLN A 88 -28.15 34.01 -55.82
N VAL A 89 -28.31 33.29 -54.75
CA VAL A 89 -27.19 32.94 -53.88
C VAL A 89 -26.27 31.90 -54.52
N SER A 90 -26.86 30.87 -55.17
CA SER A 90 -26.10 29.84 -55.86
C SER A 90 -25.28 30.41 -57.01
N ALA A 91 -25.92 31.24 -57.82
CA ALA A 91 -25.25 31.90 -58.96
C ALA A 91 -24.10 32.81 -58.47
N TYR A 92 -24.30 33.52 -57.35
CA TYR A 92 -23.25 34.36 -56.82
C TYR A 92 -22.06 33.53 -56.25
N VAL A 93 -22.36 32.42 -55.63
CA VAL A 93 -21.32 31.52 -55.10
C VAL A 93 -20.53 30.84 -56.25
N GLU A 94 -21.21 30.52 -57.37
CA GLU A 94 -20.57 29.95 -58.54
C GLU A 94 -19.70 30.96 -59.30
N ASP A 95 -20.11 32.26 -59.33
CA ASP A 95 -19.40 33.33 -60.00
C ASP A 95 -18.33 34.02 -59.16
N ALA A 96 -18.34 33.80 -57.85
CA ALA A 96 -17.37 34.43 -56.92
C ALA A 96 -15.99 33.81 -57.08
N GLU A 97 -14.98 34.65 -57.38
CA GLU A 97 -13.57 34.26 -57.21
C GLU A 97 -13.33 33.82 -55.76
N ALA A 98 -12.63 32.74 -55.58
CA ALA A 98 -12.48 32.01 -54.32
C ALA A 98 -11.96 32.85 -53.11
N ASP A 99 -11.60 34.11 -53.29
CA ASP A 99 -10.95 35.00 -52.34
C ASP A 99 -11.76 36.21 -51.88
N ALA A 100 -13.04 36.36 -52.32
CA ALA A 100 -13.85 37.52 -51.94
C ALA A 100 -14.34 37.43 -50.49
N THR A 101 -13.59 38.03 -49.54
CA THR A 101 -13.99 38.13 -48.11
C THR A 101 -15.16 39.10 -47.87
N LEU A 102 -15.53 39.93 -48.80
CA LEU A 102 -16.62 40.90 -48.71
C LEU A 102 -17.53 40.83 -49.91
N LEU A 103 -18.84 40.94 -49.69
CA LEU A 103 -19.87 40.91 -50.77
C LEU A 103 -19.94 42.22 -51.50
N ASP A 104 -20.21 42.16 -52.80
CA ASP A 104 -20.52 43.33 -53.62
C ASP A 104 -21.81 44.01 -53.13
N SER A 105 -21.75 45.32 -53.05
CA SER A 105 -22.88 46.16 -52.57
C SER A 105 -24.15 45.96 -53.37
N ARG A 106 -24.04 45.66 -54.67
CA ARG A 106 -25.18 45.38 -55.53
C ARG A 106 -25.87 44.06 -55.22
N PHE A 107 -25.05 43.05 -54.95
CA PHE A 107 -25.55 41.72 -54.52
C PHE A 107 -26.25 41.84 -53.17
N LEU A 108 -25.60 42.48 -52.19
CA LEU A 108 -26.21 42.76 -50.89
C LEU A 108 -27.55 43.46 -50.97
N HIS A 109 -27.65 44.44 -51.84
CA HIS A 109 -28.91 45.21 -52.02
C HIS A 109 -29.98 44.32 -52.66
N ARG A 110 -29.63 43.53 -53.69
CA ARG A 110 -30.60 42.64 -54.40
C ARG A 110 -31.09 41.55 -53.45
N LEU A 111 -30.21 40.85 -52.81
CA LEU A 111 -30.54 39.74 -51.90
C LEU A 111 -31.37 40.23 -50.71
N SER A 112 -30.98 41.32 -50.05
CA SER A 112 -31.76 41.88 -48.95
C SER A 112 -33.11 42.40 -49.43
N GLY A 113 -33.21 43.01 -50.65
CA GLY A 113 -34.48 43.43 -51.27
C GLY A 113 -35.39 42.23 -51.51
N ALA A 114 -34.87 41.10 -52.02
CA ALA A 114 -35.64 39.90 -52.29
C ALA A 114 -36.22 39.30 -51.00
N VAL A 115 -35.42 39.20 -49.96
CA VAL A 115 -35.84 38.69 -48.62
C VAL A 115 -36.87 39.62 -47.97
N ILE A 116 -36.69 40.95 -48.06
CA ILE A 116 -37.68 41.93 -47.57
C ILE A 116 -38.95 41.87 -48.37
N GLY A 117 -38.86 41.74 -49.71
CA GLY A 117 -40.02 41.58 -50.58
C GLY A 117 -40.81 40.29 -50.25
N TRP A 118 -40.13 39.21 -50.02
CA TRP A 118 -40.77 37.98 -49.60
C TRP A 118 -41.49 38.09 -48.23
N SER A 119 -40.96 38.89 -47.33
CA SER A 119 -41.59 39.12 -46.03
C SER A 119 -42.95 39.82 -46.11
N ALA A 120 -43.33 40.46 -47.26
CA ALA A 120 -44.66 41.01 -47.47
C ALA A 120 -45.72 39.91 -47.63
N GLU A 121 -45.32 38.73 -48.15
CA GLU A 121 -46.19 37.57 -48.31
C GLU A 121 -46.37 36.80 -47.00
N SER A 122 -45.29 36.50 -46.32
CA SER A 122 -45.28 35.77 -45.05
C SER A 122 -44.23 36.32 -44.09
N PRO A 123 -44.51 36.44 -42.78
CA PRO A 123 -43.49 36.85 -41.82
C PRO A 123 -42.31 35.90 -41.88
N LEU A 124 -41.08 36.42 -41.81
CA LEU A 124 -39.85 35.66 -41.86
C LEU A 124 -39.15 35.73 -40.53
N VAL A 125 -38.67 34.56 -40.01
CA VAL A 125 -37.83 34.44 -38.84
C VAL A 125 -36.51 33.80 -39.28
N ILE A 126 -35.42 34.55 -39.17
CA ILE A 126 -34.06 34.06 -39.50
C ILE A 126 -33.35 33.78 -38.19
N CYS A 127 -33.06 32.50 -37.94
CA CYS A 127 -32.34 32.03 -36.75
C CYS A 127 -30.93 31.61 -37.14
N VAL A 128 -29.93 32.26 -36.59
CA VAL A 128 -28.53 31.86 -36.77
C VAL A 128 -27.93 31.50 -35.41
N ASP A 129 -27.68 30.21 -35.26
CA ASP A 129 -26.97 29.73 -34.05
C ASP A 129 -25.46 29.86 -34.23
N ASP A 130 -24.73 29.98 -33.12
CA ASP A 130 -23.27 30.18 -33.10
C ASP A 130 -22.79 31.24 -34.13
N ALA A 131 -23.50 32.37 -34.25
CA ALA A 131 -23.24 33.44 -35.23
C ALA A 131 -21.81 34.02 -35.14
N HIS A 132 -21.12 33.83 -34.00
CA HIS A 132 -19.72 34.21 -33.85
C HIS A 132 -18.74 33.34 -34.70
N HIS A 133 -19.19 32.21 -35.21
CA HIS A 133 -18.49 31.37 -36.18
C HIS A 133 -18.98 31.55 -37.63
N ALA A 134 -19.91 32.48 -37.87
CA ALA A 134 -20.35 32.77 -39.23
C ALA A 134 -19.22 33.43 -40.06
N ASP A 135 -19.17 33.10 -41.33
CA ASP A 135 -18.22 33.68 -42.25
C ASP A 135 -18.44 35.20 -42.43
N PRO A 136 -17.38 35.95 -42.76
CA PRO A 136 -17.46 37.41 -42.88
C PRO A 136 -18.53 37.90 -43.88
N ALA A 137 -18.72 37.20 -45.01
CA ALA A 137 -19.70 37.56 -46.03
C ALA A 137 -21.12 37.37 -45.52
N SER A 138 -21.42 36.26 -44.82
CA SER A 138 -22.73 36.05 -44.19
C SER A 138 -22.99 37.06 -43.06
N LEU A 139 -22.01 37.41 -42.26
CA LEU A 139 -22.15 38.47 -41.24
C LEU A 139 -22.43 39.83 -41.86
N GLN A 140 -21.78 40.16 -42.99
CA GLN A 140 -22.03 41.40 -43.73
C GLN A 140 -23.47 41.44 -44.21
N PHE A 141 -24.01 40.35 -44.76
CA PHE A 141 -25.40 40.23 -45.18
C PHE A 141 -26.35 40.43 -43.99
N LEU A 142 -26.15 39.71 -42.88
CA LEU A 142 -27.00 39.82 -41.68
C LEU A 142 -26.97 41.22 -41.09
N GLN A 143 -25.84 41.88 -41.09
CA GLN A 143 -25.73 43.29 -40.66
C GLN A 143 -26.43 44.24 -41.62
N HIS A 144 -26.34 44.02 -42.95
CA HIS A 144 -27.01 44.81 -43.95
C HIS A 144 -28.52 44.67 -43.87
N MET A 145 -29.02 43.43 -43.65
CA MET A 145 -30.40 43.12 -43.35
C MET A 145 -30.92 43.86 -42.14
N ALA A 146 -30.21 43.69 -40.98
CA ALA A 146 -30.56 44.31 -39.71
C ALA A 146 -30.73 45.82 -39.76
N ARG A 147 -30.14 46.49 -40.75
CA ARG A 147 -30.29 47.92 -40.95
C ARG A 147 -31.59 48.30 -41.68
N ARG A 148 -32.25 47.36 -42.40
CA ARG A 148 -33.38 47.61 -43.34
C ARG A 148 -34.67 46.94 -42.91
N ILE A 149 -34.68 46.03 -42.02
CA ILE A 149 -35.86 45.21 -41.69
C ILE A 149 -36.89 45.92 -40.83
N ARG A 150 -36.60 47.12 -40.27
CA ARG A 150 -37.55 47.83 -39.40
C ARG A 150 -38.97 48.00 -39.98
N PRO A 151 -39.18 48.37 -41.28
CA PRO A 151 -40.49 48.43 -41.87
C PRO A 151 -40.95 47.13 -42.54
N ALA A 152 -40.27 46.00 -42.26
CA ALA A 152 -40.49 44.68 -42.85
C ALA A 152 -40.98 43.65 -41.85
N ARG A 153 -41.63 42.59 -42.30
CA ARG A 153 -42.08 41.47 -41.48
C ARG A 153 -40.93 40.42 -41.31
N VAL A 154 -39.77 40.90 -40.85
CA VAL A 154 -38.55 40.07 -40.68
C VAL A 154 -38.05 40.19 -39.25
N LEU A 155 -37.85 39.04 -38.58
CA LEU A 155 -37.17 38.90 -37.31
C LEU A 155 -35.87 38.16 -37.54
N VAL A 156 -34.73 38.75 -37.12
CA VAL A 156 -33.40 38.11 -37.16
C VAL A 156 -32.99 37.81 -35.74
N LEU A 157 -32.73 36.53 -35.46
CA LEU A 157 -32.22 36.05 -34.18
C LEU A 157 -30.81 35.50 -34.37
N LEU A 158 -29.87 36.07 -33.64
CA LEU A 158 -28.47 35.67 -33.64
C LEU A 158 -28.13 35.15 -32.24
N ALA A 159 -27.69 33.90 -32.16
CA ALA A 159 -27.13 33.35 -30.89
C ALA A 159 -25.62 33.43 -30.91
N GLU A 160 -25.08 33.96 -29.85
CA GLU A 160 -23.61 34.09 -29.68
C GLU A 160 -23.15 33.69 -28.31
N ARG A 161 -21.92 33.25 -28.28
CA ARG A 161 -21.24 33.09 -27.01
C ARG A 161 -20.88 34.46 -26.42
N ALA A 162 -21.16 34.64 -25.16
CA ALA A 162 -20.74 35.79 -24.38
C ALA A 162 -20.39 35.33 -22.97
N ASP A 163 -19.13 35.47 -22.63
CA ASP A 163 -18.63 35.14 -21.28
C ASP A 163 -18.73 36.37 -20.36
N PRO A 164 -18.99 36.21 -19.06
CA PRO A 164 -19.05 37.31 -18.11
C PRO A 164 -17.74 38.10 -18.08
N GLY A 165 -17.79 39.39 -18.36
CA GLY A 165 -16.62 40.26 -18.36
C GLY A 165 -15.94 40.48 -19.70
N GLU A 166 -16.39 39.80 -20.75
CA GLU A 166 -15.86 40.03 -22.09
C GLU A 166 -16.31 41.42 -22.62
N ARG A 167 -15.36 42.23 -23.07
CA ARG A 167 -15.67 43.45 -23.77
C ARG A 167 -16.43 43.07 -25.06
N ARG A 168 -17.59 43.68 -25.27
CA ARG A 168 -18.46 43.41 -26.42
C ARG A 168 -17.64 43.28 -27.71
N PRO A 169 -17.86 42.23 -28.53
CA PRO A 169 -17.21 42.13 -29.84
C PRO A 169 -17.51 43.40 -30.64
N VAL A 170 -16.49 44.05 -31.14
CA VAL A 170 -16.62 45.28 -31.92
C VAL A 170 -17.54 45.09 -33.13
N ARG A 171 -17.71 43.84 -33.58
CA ARG A 171 -18.50 43.47 -34.76
C ARG A 171 -20.00 43.75 -34.65
N HIS A 172 -20.57 43.80 -33.44
CA HIS A 172 -22.02 43.95 -33.21
C HIS A 172 -22.43 45.25 -32.50
N VAL A 173 -21.48 46.12 -32.19
CA VAL A 173 -21.76 47.39 -31.46
C VAL A 173 -22.77 48.26 -32.24
N ASP A 174 -22.71 48.27 -33.56
CA ASP A 174 -23.62 49.01 -34.40
C ASP A 174 -25.04 48.44 -34.39
N LEU A 175 -25.19 47.12 -34.28
CA LEU A 175 -26.50 46.47 -34.15
C LEU A 175 -27.14 46.74 -32.81
N MET A 176 -26.34 46.66 -31.75
CA MET A 176 -26.80 46.84 -30.36
C MET A 176 -27.29 48.27 -30.04
N ARG A 177 -26.83 49.27 -30.81
CA ARG A 177 -27.25 50.67 -30.65
C ARG A 177 -28.60 50.98 -31.28
N ARG A 178 -29.22 50.02 -32.01
CA ARG A 178 -30.46 50.22 -32.73
C ARG A 178 -31.69 50.01 -31.88
N PRO A 179 -32.74 50.86 -31.99
CA PRO A 179 -33.94 50.74 -31.15
C PRO A 179 -34.70 49.43 -31.31
N HIS A 180 -34.57 48.74 -32.47
CA HIS A 180 -35.22 47.48 -32.79
C HIS A 180 -34.33 46.25 -32.51
N CYS A 181 -33.19 46.43 -31.84
CA CYS A 181 -32.35 45.37 -31.36
C CYS A 181 -32.59 45.07 -29.87
N ARG A 182 -32.94 43.84 -29.54
CA ARG A 182 -33.11 43.34 -28.16
C ARG A 182 -32.00 42.37 -27.82
N GLN A 183 -31.42 42.55 -26.63
CA GLN A 183 -30.42 41.61 -26.10
C GLN A 183 -31.07 40.72 -25.04
N LEU A 184 -30.91 39.45 -25.22
CA LEU A 184 -31.36 38.40 -24.31
C LEU A 184 -30.13 37.67 -23.75
N ARG A 185 -29.86 37.79 -22.45
CA ARG A 185 -28.73 37.16 -21.82
C ARG A 185 -29.20 35.94 -21.03
N LEU A 186 -28.78 34.76 -21.48
CA LEU A 186 -29.06 33.51 -20.79
C LEU A 186 -28.12 33.32 -19.60
N ALA A 187 -28.67 33.31 -18.41
CA ALA A 187 -27.95 32.91 -17.21
C ALA A 187 -27.94 31.38 -17.09
N PRO A 188 -26.97 30.82 -16.38
CA PRO A 188 -27.05 29.44 -15.91
C PRO A 188 -28.35 29.18 -15.13
N LEU A 189 -28.81 27.95 -15.08
CA LEU A 189 -29.97 27.57 -14.26
C LEU A 189 -29.71 27.85 -12.80
N SER A 190 -30.72 28.33 -12.08
CA SER A 190 -30.65 28.40 -10.61
C SER A 190 -30.70 27.00 -10.01
N ARG A 191 -30.44 26.89 -8.69
CA ARG A 191 -30.67 25.66 -7.95
C ARG A 191 -32.10 25.14 -8.12
N ASN A 192 -33.07 26.03 -8.17
CA ASN A 192 -34.48 25.66 -8.40
C ASN A 192 -34.69 25.16 -9.83
N GLY A 193 -34.09 25.81 -10.82
CA GLY A 193 -34.13 25.36 -12.22
C GLY A 193 -33.53 23.98 -12.41
N VAL A 194 -32.41 23.69 -11.76
CA VAL A 194 -31.81 22.33 -11.71
C VAL A 194 -32.77 21.34 -11.04
N GLY A 195 -33.43 21.75 -9.95
CA GLY A 195 -34.47 20.92 -9.29
C GLY A 195 -35.62 20.56 -10.20
N VAL A 196 -36.12 21.54 -11.01
CA VAL A 196 -37.17 21.30 -12.02
C VAL A 196 -36.69 20.33 -13.10
N LEU A 197 -35.44 20.46 -13.53
CA LEU A 197 -34.83 19.55 -14.51
C LEU A 197 -34.75 18.12 -13.98
N LEU A 198 -34.38 17.94 -12.70
CA LEU A 198 -34.36 16.66 -12.01
C LEU A 198 -35.75 16.04 -11.87
N ALA A 199 -36.77 16.85 -11.46
CA ALA A 199 -38.14 16.38 -11.27
C ALA A 199 -38.82 15.92 -12.58
N GLY A 200 -38.31 16.40 -13.73
CA GLY A 200 -38.76 15.90 -15.03
C GLY A 200 -38.29 14.48 -15.37
N LYS A 201 -37.37 13.89 -14.60
CA LYS A 201 -36.73 12.59 -14.90
C LYS A 201 -36.59 11.65 -13.67
N LEU A 202 -36.71 12.19 -12.46
CA LEU A 202 -36.66 11.49 -11.17
C LEU A 202 -37.95 11.77 -10.41
N ASP A 203 -38.20 11.04 -9.34
CA ASP A 203 -39.30 11.38 -8.43
C ASP A 203 -39.06 12.71 -7.71
N GLU A 204 -40.15 13.37 -7.29
CA GLU A 204 -40.07 14.74 -6.74
C GLU A 204 -39.28 14.83 -5.43
N GLY A 205 -39.29 13.78 -4.60
CA GLY A 205 -38.53 13.73 -3.34
C GLY A 205 -37.01 13.69 -3.59
N THR A 206 -36.60 12.77 -4.45
CA THR A 206 -35.20 12.61 -4.86
C THR A 206 -34.70 13.85 -5.61
N ALA A 207 -35.51 14.42 -6.51
CA ALA A 207 -35.15 15.63 -7.24
C ALA A 207 -34.87 16.81 -6.31
N ARG A 208 -35.68 17.00 -5.26
CA ARG A 208 -35.50 18.06 -4.27
C ARG A 208 -34.23 17.83 -3.40
N ALA A 209 -33.97 16.58 -3.01
CA ALA A 209 -32.79 16.24 -2.22
C ALA A 209 -31.48 16.49 -2.99
N LEU A 210 -31.43 16.12 -4.26
CA LEU A 210 -30.21 16.19 -5.09
C LEU A 210 -29.98 17.54 -5.77
N ALA A 211 -30.96 18.45 -5.79
CA ALA A 211 -30.87 19.71 -6.53
C ALA A 211 -29.67 20.58 -6.13
N ALA A 212 -29.32 20.61 -4.85
CA ALA A 212 -28.19 21.41 -4.36
C ALA A 212 -26.85 20.87 -4.85
N GLU A 213 -26.66 19.58 -4.77
CA GLU A 213 -25.43 18.90 -5.17
C GLU A 213 -25.27 18.92 -6.70
N CYS A 214 -26.31 18.58 -7.45
CA CYS A 214 -26.30 18.70 -8.91
C CYS A 214 -25.99 20.13 -9.37
N PHE A 215 -26.51 21.15 -8.68
CA PHE A 215 -26.19 22.55 -8.96
C PHE A 215 -24.71 22.86 -8.67
N ALA A 216 -24.18 22.38 -7.55
CA ALA A 216 -22.78 22.59 -7.19
C ALA A 216 -21.83 21.98 -8.23
N VAL A 217 -22.14 20.77 -8.69
CA VAL A 217 -21.32 20.03 -9.67
C VAL A 217 -21.46 20.61 -11.08
N SER A 218 -22.67 21.00 -11.50
CA SER A 218 -22.92 21.52 -12.85
C SER A 218 -22.68 23.03 -13.01
N GLY A 219 -22.57 23.78 -11.90
CA GLY A 219 -22.58 25.24 -11.95
C GLY A 219 -23.86 25.83 -12.57
N GLY A 220 -24.94 25.07 -12.60
CA GLY A 220 -26.19 25.45 -13.27
C GLY A 220 -26.14 25.34 -14.81
N ASN A 221 -25.09 24.76 -15.39
CA ASN A 221 -25.02 24.51 -16.83
C ASN A 221 -26.03 23.43 -17.23
N PRO A 222 -26.98 23.72 -18.15
CA PRO A 222 -28.04 22.78 -18.51
C PRO A 222 -27.56 21.47 -19.10
N LEU A 223 -26.47 21.48 -19.86
CA LEU A 223 -25.90 20.26 -20.46
C LEU A 223 -25.29 19.36 -19.39
N LEU A 224 -24.48 19.93 -18.51
CA LEU A 224 -23.84 19.19 -17.40
C LEU A 224 -24.91 18.66 -16.41
N ALA A 225 -25.88 19.49 -16.05
CA ALA A 225 -26.99 19.07 -15.18
C ALA A 225 -27.79 17.92 -15.80
N THR A 226 -28.09 17.99 -17.11
CA THR A 226 -28.82 16.92 -17.81
C THR A 226 -28.03 15.62 -17.82
N ALA A 227 -26.73 15.69 -18.01
CA ALA A 227 -25.84 14.55 -18.00
C ALA A 227 -25.76 13.90 -16.59
N LEU A 228 -25.65 14.71 -15.55
CA LEU A 228 -25.70 14.22 -14.15
C LEU A 228 -27.00 13.50 -13.84
N VAL A 229 -28.15 14.08 -14.26
CA VAL A 229 -29.47 13.42 -14.11
C VAL A 229 -29.50 12.06 -14.80
N HIS A 230 -28.89 11.96 -15.99
CA HIS A 230 -28.82 10.71 -16.74
C HIS A 230 -28.01 9.65 -15.99
N ASP A 231 -26.79 10.01 -15.54
CA ASP A 231 -25.90 9.11 -14.83
C ASP A 231 -26.48 8.68 -13.48
N THR A 232 -27.02 9.62 -12.70
CA THR A 232 -27.68 9.36 -11.41
C THR A 232 -28.85 8.40 -11.56
N ARG A 233 -29.67 8.58 -12.62
CA ARG A 233 -30.81 7.68 -12.89
C ARG A 233 -30.37 6.26 -13.21
N ILE A 234 -29.28 6.10 -13.97
CA ILE A 234 -28.72 4.78 -14.31
C ILE A 234 -28.15 4.10 -13.06
N ALA A 235 -27.46 4.86 -12.20
CA ALA A 235 -26.85 4.33 -10.99
C ALA A 235 -27.89 3.89 -9.94
N GLY A 236 -29.03 4.59 -9.83
CA GLY A 236 -30.12 4.23 -8.91
C GLY A 236 -29.76 4.28 -7.42
N THR A 237 -28.66 4.98 -7.05
CA THR A 237 -28.11 5.01 -5.68
C THR A 237 -28.79 6.03 -4.76
N GLY A 238 -29.57 6.94 -5.29
CA GLY A 238 -30.13 8.06 -4.52
C GLY A 238 -29.12 9.18 -4.20
N GLU A 239 -27.94 9.13 -4.75
CA GLU A 239 -26.86 10.13 -4.65
C GLU A 239 -26.51 10.67 -6.04
N VAL A 240 -25.91 11.86 -6.13
CA VAL A 240 -25.45 12.41 -7.40
C VAL A 240 -24.27 11.61 -7.92
N VAL A 241 -24.42 11.06 -9.12
CA VAL A 241 -23.36 10.30 -9.78
C VAL A 241 -22.90 11.04 -11.04
N ALA A 242 -21.63 11.38 -11.08
CA ALA A 242 -20.96 11.91 -12.26
C ALA A 242 -20.30 10.75 -13.01
N GLY A 243 -20.94 10.26 -14.07
CA GLY A 243 -20.49 9.11 -14.83
C GLY A 243 -20.05 9.45 -16.26
N ALA A 244 -20.26 8.52 -17.18
CA ALA A 244 -19.83 8.64 -18.57
C ALA A 244 -20.52 9.80 -19.32
N ALA A 245 -21.82 10.03 -19.07
CA ALA A 245 -22.54 11.12 -19.72
C ALA A 245 -22.01 12.48 -19.23
N TYR A 246 -21.75 12.62 -17.94
CA TYR A 246 -21.17 13.84 -17.39
C TYR A 246 -19.76 14.11 -17.96
N ARG A 247 -18.88 13.10 -18.01
CA ARG A 247 -17.55 13.23 -18.63
C ARG A 247 -17.65 13.71 -20.08
N HIS A 248 -18.53 13.10 -20.87
CA HIS A 248 -18.76 13.51 -22.26
C HIS A 248 -19.28 14.94 -22.37
N ALA A 249 -20.20 15.35 -21.49
CA ALA A 249 -20.74 16.72 -21.48
C ALA A 249 -19.66 17.75 -21.11
N VAL A 250 -18.75 17.43 -20.17
CA VAL A 250 -17.59 18.29 -19.83
C VAL A 250 -16.69 18.48 -21.05
N LEU A 251 -16.32 17.40 -21.75
CA LEU A 251 -15.51 17.49 -22.96
C LEU A 251 -16.21 18.27 -24.05
N SER A 252 -17.51 18.06 -24.23
CA SER A 252 -18.32 18.86 -25.18
C SER A 252 -18.28 20.35 -24.86
N CYS A 253 -18.39 20.73 -23.59
CA CYS A 253 -18.26 22.14 -23.17
C CYS A 253 -16.86 22.70 -23.49
N LEU A 254 -15.79 21.91 -23.24
CA LEU A 254 -14.42 22.34 -23.50
C LEU A 254 -14.14 22.53 -25.00
N HIS A 255 -14.54 21.57 -25.83
CA HIS A 255 -14.38 21.63 -27.28
C HIS A 255 -15.21 22.74 -27.94
N SER A 256 -16.38 23.02 -27.40
CA SER A 256 -17.20 24.14 -27.82
C SER A 256 -16.70 25.51 -27.32
N SER A 257 -15.72 25.50 -26.39
CA SER A 257 -15.07 26.70 -25.90
C SER A 257 -13.95 27.16 -26.85
N GLU A 258 -13.29 28.28 -26.51
CA GLU A 258 -12.06 28.66 -27.23
C GLU A 258 -10.93 27.64 -27.02
N PRO A 259 -10.01 27.46 -28.01
CA PRO A 259 -8.89 26.56 -27.90
C PRO A 259 -8.09 26.78 -26.62
N ARG A 260 -7.89 28.04 -26.23
CA ARG A 260 -7.20 28.45 -25.01
C ARG A 260 -7.87 27.92 -23.72
N ALA A 261 -9.20 27.78 -23.75
CA ALA A 261 -9.94 27.25 -22.61
C ALA A 261 -9.63 25.74 -22.39
N LEU A 262 -9.55 25.00 -23.49
CA LEU A 262 -9.16 23.57 -23.45
C LEU A 262 -7.70 23.42 -23.01
N GLU A 263 -6.78 24.25 -23.52
CA GLU A 263 -5.36 24.24 -23.12
C GLU A 263 -5.21 24.52 -21.63
N LEU A 264 -5.88 25.56 -21.10
CA LEU A 264 -5.85 25.87 -19.67
C LEU A 264 -6.47 24.77 -18.82
N ALA A 265 -7.59 24.18 -19.27
CA ALA A 265 -8.22 23.06 -18.56
C ALA A 265 -7.30 21.83 -18.49
N ARG A 266 -6.55 21.53 -19.56
CA ARG A 266 -5.55 20.44 -19.60
C ARG A 266 -4.39 20.71 -18.64
N ALA A 267 -3.86 21.92 -18.60
CA ALA A 267 -2.82 22.32 -17.66
C ALA A 267 -3.28 22.21 -16.20
N LEU A 268 -4.49 22.69 -15.89
CA LEU A 268 -5.09 22.57 -14.56
C LEU A 268 -5.35 21.10 -14.18
N ALA A 269 -5.80 20.30 -15.13
CA ALA A 269 -6.04 18.88 -14.88
C ALA A 269 -4.75 18.13 -14.50
N VAL A 270 -3.62 18.48 -15.11
CA VAL A 270 -2.30 17.93 -14.80
C VAL A 270 -1.81 18.40 -13.42
N LEU A 271 -1.96 19.68 -13.09
CA LEU A 271 -1.49 20.24 -11.80
C LEU A 271 -2.26 19.65 -10.59
N GLY A 272 -3.55 19.37 -10.72
CA GLY A 272 -4.37 18.89 -9.60
C GLY A 272 -5.06 20.02 -8.83
N ASP A 273 -5.47 19.80 -7.57
CA ASP A 273 -6.35 20.74 -6.85
C ASP A 273 -5.70 21.44 -5.63
N ASP A 274 -4.39 21.31 -5.42
CA ASP A 274 -3.79 21.55 -4.09
C ASP A 274 -3.43 23.02 -3.72
N GLU A 275 -3.28 23.96 -4.65
CA GLU A 275 -2.84 25.35 -4.28
C GLU A 275 -3.50 26.50 -5.06
N GLN A 276 -3.65 27.67 -4.41
CA GLN A 276 -4.17 28.92 -5.01
C GLN A 276 -3.30 29.47 -6.15
N SER A 277 -2.02 29.11 -6.21
CA SER A 277 -1.09 29.51 -7.27
C SER A 277 -1.27 28.78 -8.59
N GLN A 278 -2.11 27.74 -8.65
CA GLN A 278 -2.28 26.85 -9.81
C GLN A 278 -2.70 27.55 -11.09
N ILE A 279 -3.54 28.60 -11.03
CA ILE A 279 -3.96 29.35 -12.23
C ILE A 279 -2.77 30.02 -12.89
N SER A 280 -1.85 30.60 -12.12
CA SER A 280 -0.64 31.24 -12.64
C SER A 280 0.31 30.21 -13.24
N LEU A 281 0.46 29.07 -12.55
CA LEU A 281 1.27 27.92 -13.01
C LEU A 281 0.69 27.33 -14.29
N ALA A 282 -0.62 27.06 -14.32
CA ALA A 282 -1.29 26.55 -15.51
C ALA A 282 -1.17 27.51 -16.71
N GLY A 283 -1.32 28.82 -16.46
CA GLY A 283 -1.08 29.85 -17.48
C GLY A 283 0.37 29.83 -17.98
N GLY A 284 1.34 29.66 -17.08
CA GLY A 284 2.75 29.53 -17.42
C GLY A 284 3.06 28.29 -18.27
N MET A 285 2.45 27.15 -17.97
CA MET A 285 2.59 25.89 -18.74
C MET A 285 2.12 26.06 -20.20
N VAL A 286 1.08 26.82 -20.43
CA VAL A 286 0.54 27.08 -21.77
C VAL A 286 0.99 28.42 -22.35
N SER A 287 1.99 29.04 -21.74
CA SER A 287 2.59 30.32 -22.18
C SER A 287 1.57 31.46 -22.32
N PHE A 288 0.56 31.49 -21.47
CA PHE A 288 -0.40 32.59 -21.45
C PHE A 288 0.10 33.77 -20.60
N ALA A 289 -0.07 34.96 -21.13
CA ALA A 289 0.11 36.18 -20.30
C ALA A 289 -0.98 36.20 -19.20
N PRO A 290 -0.70 36.76 -18.00
CA PRO A 290 -1.70 36.87 -16.93
C PRO A 290 -3.01 37.56 -17.35
N ALA A 291 -2.91 38.56 -18.23
CA ALA A 291 -4.06 39.22 -18.82
C ALA A 291 -4.97 38.34 -19.70
N THR A 292 -4.45 37.23 -20.18
CA THR A 292 -5.17 36.22 -20.99
C THR A 292 -5.73 35.11 -20.14
N THR A 293 -4.99 34.68 -19.09
CA THR A 293 -5.36 33.54 -18.25
C THR A 293 -6.65 33.76 -17.49
N GLU A 294 -6.84 34.96 -16.91
CA GLU A 294 -8.02 35.24 -16.09
C GLU A 294 -9.36 35.32 -16.89
N PRO A 295 -9.44 35.92 -18.08
CA PRO A 295 -10.62 35.80 -18.92
C PRO A 295 -10.96 34.35 -19.30
N VAL A 296 -9.94 33.53 -19.64
CA VAL A 296 -10.13 32.12 -20.02
C VAL A 296 -10.62 31.31 -18.81
N ARG A 297 -10.08 31.52 -17.63
CA ARG A 297 -10.56 30.91 -16.39
C ARG A 297 -12.03 31.20 -16.14
N ARG A 298 -12.43 32.48 -16.27
CA ARG A 298 -13.86 32.90 -16.10
C ARG A 298 -14.76 32.27 -17.12
N ALA A 299 -14.29 32.08 -18.36
CA ALA A 299 -15.06 31.36 -19.37
C ALA A 299 -15.33 29.91 -18.99
N LEU A 300 -14.31 29.21 -18.42
CA LEU A 300 -14.47 27.86 -17.91
C LEU A 300 -15.39 27.80 -16.68
N GLU A 301 -15.33 28.82 -15.81
CA GLU A 301 -16.21 28.93 -14.65
C GLU A 301 -17.68 29.17 -15.10
N SER A 302 -17.90 30.05 -16.06
CA SER A 302 -19.23 30.30 -16.62
C SER A 302 -19.80 29.13 -17.43
N ALA A 303 -18.92 28.26 -17.97
CA ALA A 303 -19.32 27.00 -18.59
C ALA A 303 -19.67 25.92 -17.55
N GLY A 304 -19.48 26.17 -16.23
CA GLY A 304 -19.79 25.24 -15.16
C GLY A 304 -18.73 24.15 -14.94
N VAL A 305 -17.55 24.27 -15.57
CA VAL A 305 -16.47 23.28 -15.46
C VAL A 305 -15.60 23.53 -14.24
N LEU A 306 -15.29 24.81 -13.97
CA LEU A 306 -14.48 25.21 -12.82
C LEU A 306 -15.31 25.91 -11.74
N ASP A 307 -14.77 25.90 -10.52
CA ASP A 307 -15.14 26.75 -9.40
C ASP A 307 -13.86 27.42 -8.86
N GLY A 308 -13.68 28.67 -9.19
CA GLY A 308 -12.41 29.35 -8.99
C GLY A 308 -11.29 28.73 -9.83
N HIS A 309 -10.37 28.05 -9.16
CA HIS A 309 -9.21 27.38 -9.79
C HIS A 309 -9.34 25.86 -9.86
N ARG A 310 -10.41 25.28 -9.33
CA ARG A 310 -10.61 23.83 -9.24
C ARG A 310 -11.70 23.36 -10.19
N PHE A 311 -11.58 22.11 -10.62
CA PHE A 311 -12.69 21.43 -11.26
C PHE A 311 -13.83 21.26 -10.25
N ARG A 312 -15.08 21.53 -10.66
CA ARG A 312 -16.26 21.36 -9.80
C ARG A 312 -16.46 19.93 -9.33
N HIS A 313 -15.95 18.97 -10.08
CA HIS A 313 -16.01 17.56 -9.74
C HIS A 313 -14.77 16.83 -10.23
N ALA A 314 -14.30 15.83 -9.47
CA ALA A 314 -13.13 15.03 -9.82
C ALA A 314 -13.25 14.35 -11.19
N GLU A 315 -14.45 13.86 -11.55
CA GLU A 315 -14.70 13.23 -12.86
C GLU A 315 -14.53 14.19 -14.04
N ALA A 316 -14.70 15.51 -13.84
CA ALA A 316 -14.39 16.48 -14.87
C ALA A 316 -12.88 16.54 -15.16
N ARG A 317 -12.08 16.50 -14.11
CA ARG A 317 -10.61 16.40 -14.23
C ARG A 317 -10.18 15.10 -14.89
N VAL A 318 -10.76 13.97 -14.45
CA VAL A 318 -10.48 12.64 -15.03
C VAL A 318 -10.81 12.64 -16.52
N ALA A 319 -11.96 13.19 -16.95
CA ALA A 319 -12.34 13.27 -18.35
C ALA A 319 -11.29 14.01 -19.20
N VAL A 320 -10.77 15.13 -18.70
CA VAL A 320 -9.73 15.91 -19.40
C VAL A 320 -8.40 15.14 -19.46
N LEU A 321 -8.03 14.41 -18.40
CA LEU A 321 -6.80 13.62 -18.36
C LEU A 321 -6.87 12.39 -19.27
N ASP A 322 -8.04 11.74 -19.36
CA ASP A 322 -8.26 10.54 -20.18
C ASP A 322 -8.26 10.86 -21.68
N GLU A 323 -8.67 12.09 -22.03
CA GLU A 323 -8.64 12.55 -23.44
C GLU A 323 -7.22 12.91 -23.92
N LEU A 324 -6.30 13.20 -22.98
CA LEU A 324 -4.95 13.62 -23.35
C LEU A 324 -4.17 12.48 -24.00
N ASP A 325 -3.58 12.78 -25.16
CA ASP A 325 -2.53 11.92 -25.71
C ASP A 325 -1.41 11.72 -24.69
N PRO A 326 -0.92 10.49 -24.48
CA PRO A 326 0.12 10.21 -23.49
C PRO A 326 1.37 11.07 -23.64
N GLY A 327 1.77 11.41 -24.87
CA GLY A 327 2.93 12.28 -25.11
C GLY A 327 2.65 13.73 -24.69
N VAL A 328 1.46 14.24 -24.99
CA VAL A 328 1.04 15.58 -24.55
C VAL A 328 0.95 15.65 -23.04
N ARG A 329 0.38 14.61 -22.41
CA ARG A 329 0.28 14.51 -20.95
C ARG A 329 1.67 14.51 -20.29
N SER A 330 2.60 13.71 -20.82
CA SER A 330 3.98 13.66 -20.34
C SER A 330 4.66 15.04 -20.48
N ALA A 331 4.51 15.72 -21.62
CA ALA A 331 5.07 17.05 -21.85
C ALA A 331 4.53 18.09 -20.86
N LEU A 332 3.21 18.06 -20.57
CA LEU A 332 2.59 18.95 -19.57
C LEU A 332 3.10 18.68 -18.16
N HIS A 333 3.28 17.43 -17.77
CA HIS A 333 3.91 17.10 -16.50
C HIS A 333 5.36 17.59 -16.43
N GLY A 334 6.12 17.49 -17.54
CA GLY A 334 7.48 18.03 -17.62
C GLY A 334 7.52 19.56 -17.43
N GLN A 335 6.60 20.28 -18.06
CA GLN A 335 6.47 21.73 -17.89
C GLN A 335 6.09 22.10 -16.45
N ALA A 336 5.13 21.36 -15.86
CA ALA A 336 4.74 21.54 -14.46
C ALA A 336 5.92 21.34 -13.51
N ALA A 337 6.65 20.23 -13.69
CA ALA A 337 7.84 19.92 -12.88
C ALA A 337 8.88 21.05 -12.94
N ARG A 338 9.16 21.56 -14.13
CA ARG A 338 10.14 22.63 -14.32
C ARG A 338 9.72 23.93 -13.65
N LEU A 339 8.46 24.35 -13.84
CA LEU A 339 7.94 25.56 -13.22
C LEU A 339 7.90 25.46 -11.69
N LEU A 340 7.50 24.31 -11.15
CA LEU A 340 7.49 24.06 -9.71
C LEU A 340 8.91 24.09 -9.13
N PHE A 341 9.87 23.52 -9.86
CA PHE A 341 11.28 23.55 -9.48
C PHE A 341 11.83 24.97 -9.45
N ASP A 342 11.55 25.77 -10.47
CA ASP A 342 11.97 27.17 -10.56
C ASP A 342 11.34 28.05 -9.46
N GLN A 343 10.18 27.65 -8.93
CA GLN A 343 9.50 28.31 -7.81
C GLN A 343 9.95 27.83 -6.42
N GLY A 344 10.81 26.79 -6.35
CA GLY A 344 11.24 26.21 -5.09
C GLY A 344 10.13 25.46 -4.34
N ALA A 345 9.22 24.80 -5.04
CA ALA A 345 8.18 23.97 -4.46
C ALA A 345 8.74 22.77 -3.69
N ARG A 346 7.92 22.10 -2.89
CA ARG A 346 8.34 20.93 -2.13
C ARG A 346 8.84 19.81 -3.07
N PRO A 347 9.93 19.12 -2.71
CA PRO A 347 10.50 18.04 -3.54
C PRO A 347 9.48 16.97 -3.94
N THR A 348 8.56 16.60 -3.03
CA THR A 348 7.50 15.60 -3.31
C THR A 348 6.53 16.06 -4.38
N ALA A 349 6.16 17.35 -4.38
CA ALA A 349 5.26 17.92 -5.38
C ALA A 349 5.92 17.95 -6.77
N ILE A 350 7.19 18.36 -6.85
CA ILE A 350 7.95 18.38 -8.10
C ILE A 350 8.14 16.96 -8.62
N ALA A 351 8.55 16.04 -7.77
CA ALA A 351 8.84 14.66 -8.13
C ALA A 351 7.60 13.89 -8.64
N ALA A 352 6.41 14.19 -8.12
CA ALA A 352 5.16 13.61 -8.64
C ALA A 352 5.00 13.92 -10.14
N HIS A 353 5.32 15.14 -10.55
CA HIS A 353 5.29 15.53 -11.96
C HIS A 353 6.49 15.00 -12.75
N VAL A 354 7.68 14.96 -12.18
CA VAL A 354 8.87 14.35 -12.80
C VAL A 354 8.60 12.89 -13.14
N VAL A 355 8.05 12.14 -12.21
CA VAL A 355 7.71 10.71 -12.38
C VAL A 355 6.60 10.52 -13.42
N ALA A 356 5.53 11.31 -13.33
CA ALA A 356 4.40 11.21 -14.25
C ALA A 356 4.76 11.65 -15.67
N GLY A 357 5.67 12.62 -15.81
CA GLY A 357 6.19 13.11 -17.09
C GLY A 357 7.35 12.30 -17.63
N ASN A 358 7.89 11.36 -16.86
CA ASN A 358 9.12 10.63 -17.17
C ASN A 358 10.27 11.57 -17.60
N VAL A 359 10.47 12.65 -16.81
CA VAL A 359 11.45 13.72 -17.12
C VAL A 359 12.85 13.26 -16.77
N ASP A 360 13.69 13.11 -17.79
CA ASP A 360 15.09 12.70 -17.65
C ASP A 360 16.01 13.90 -17.97
N GLU A 361 16.26 14.74 -16.96
CA GLU A 361 17.13 15.90 -17.02
C GLU A 361 18.13 15.88 -15.85
N PRO A 362 19.32 16.47 -15.98
CA PRO A 362 20.38 16.40 -14.96
C PRO A 362 19.97 16.89 -13.55
N TRP A 363 19.03 17.82 -13.46
CA TRP A 363 18.56 18.36 -12.19
C TRP A 363 17.59 17.40 -11.44
N THR A 364 17.04 16.40 -12.13
CA THR A 364 16.03 15.50 -11.53
C THR A 364 16.64 14.44 -10.62
N GLU A 365 17.88 14.04 -10.81
CA GLU A 365 18.52 12.95 -10.08
C GLU A 365 18.59 13.22 -8.57
N HIS A 366 19.12 14.36 -8.17
CA HIS A 366 19.22 14.74 -6.77
C HIS A 366 17.82 14.98 -6.16
N LEU A 367 16.96 15.64 -6.91
CA LEU A 367 15.58 15.89 -6.50
C LEU A 367 14.80 14.61 -6.22
N LEU A 368 14.93 13.60 -7.07
CA LEU A 368 14.24 12.33 -6.91
C LEU A 368 14.67 11.59 -5.64
N SER A 369 15.94 11.67 -5.29
CA SER A 369 16.48 11.09 -4.04
C SER A 369 15.91 11.82 -2.81
N GLU A 370 15.96 13.15 -2.81
CA GLU A 370 15.42 13.99 -1.74
C GLU A 370 13.91 13.82 -1.60
N ALA A 371 13.20 13.79 -2.72
CA ALA A 371 11.74 13.57 -2.73
C ALA A 371 11.35 12.18 -2.21
N SER A 372 12.15 11.16 -2.48
CA SER A 372 11.92 9.82 -1.96
C SER A 372 12.01 9.78 -0.44
N GLU A 373 13.03 10.41 0.13
CA GLU A 373 13.19 10.51 1.59
C GLU A 373 12.02 11.29 2.22
N ALA A 374 11.63 12.41 1.62
CA ALA A 374 10.50 13.21 2.08
C ALA A 374 9.17 12.43 1.98
N ALA A 375 8.94 11.72 0.89
CA ALA A 375 7.74 10.90 0.68
C ALA A 375 7.63 9.77 1.72
N LEU A 376 8.75 9.13 2.10
CA LEU A 376 8.75 8.12 3.17
C LEU A 376 8.36 8.71 4.53
N LEU A 377 8.75 9.96 4.81
CA LEU A 377 8.36 10.65 6.04
C LEU A 377 6.86 11.03 6.05
N GLU A 378 6.28 11.22 4.86
CA GLU A 378 4.85 11.49 4.65
C GLU A 378 4.02 10.20 4.48
N ASP A 379 4.64 9.01 4.58
CA ASP A 379 4.05 7.70 4.34
C ASP A 379 3.57 7.46 2.88
N ASP A 380 3.99 8.29 1.94
CA ASP A 380 3.75 8.07 0.50
C ASP A 380 4.82 7.14 -0.09
N VAL A 381 4.68 5.86 0.23
CA VAL A 381 5.63 4.82 -0.18
C VAL A 381 5.63 4.60 -1.70
N GLU A 382 4.49 4.82 -2.36
CA GLU A 382 4.40 4.64 -3.81
C GLU A 382 5.17 5.73 -4.56
N LEU A 383 5.05 6.98 -4.12
CA LEU A 383 5.85 8.07 -4.69
C LEU A 383 7.35 7.84 -4.41
N ALA A 384 7.71 7.48 -3.18
CA ALA A 384 9.10 7.20 -2.82
C ALA A 384 9.70 6.10 -3.72
N ARG A 385 8.98 5.00 -3.90
CA ARG A 385 9.38 3.89 -4.78
C ARG A 385 9.51 4.33 -6.24
N ALA A 386 8.56 5.11 -6.73
CA ALA A 386 8.56 5.62 -8.11
C ALA A 386 9.75 6.56 -8.36
N CYS A 387 10.07 7.44 -7.40
CA CYS A 387 11.22 8.34 -7.45
C CYS A 387 12.54 7.58 -7.57
N ILE A 388 12.78 6.63 -6.66
CA ILE A 388 14.03 5.85 -6.69
C ILE A 388 14.10 4.94 -7.92
N ALA A 389 12.99 4.34 -8.34
CA ALA A 389 12.96 3.55 -9.56
C ALA A 389 13.29 4.39 -10.80
N MET A 390 12.86 5.64 -10.83
CA MET A 390 13.18 6.57 -11.91
C MET A 390 14.63 7.03 -11.82
N ALA A 391 15.11 7.46 -10.66
CA ALA A 391 16.50 7.82 -10.45
C ALA A 391 17.45 6.71 -10.95
N GLY A 392 17.17 5.45 -10.59
CA GLY A 392 17.96 4.31 -11.04
C GLY A 392 17.95 4.06 -12.55
N ARG A 393 16.92 4.52 -13.30
CA ARG A 393 16.91 4.48 -14.77
C ARG A 393 17.72 5.61 -15.41
N CYS A 394 17.69 6.78 -14.79
CA CYS A 394 18.40 7.96 -15.29
C CYS A 394 19.91 7.91 -15.00
N CYS A 395 20.34 7.10 -13.99
CA CYS A 395 21.75 6.95 -13.64
C CYS A 395 22.57 6.38 -14.80
N THR A 396 23.63 7.08 -15.18
CA THR A 396 24.62 6.65 -16.19
C THR A 396 25.73 5.80 -15.56
N ASP A 397 26.03 6.03 -14.28
CA ASP A 397 27.06 5.30 -13.53
C ASP A 397 26.48 4.05 -12.86
N ASP A 398 27.26 2.97 -12.88
CA ASP A 398 26.89 1.69 -12.25
C ASP A 398 26.83 1.79 -10.71
N ARG A 399 27.61 2.70 -10.12
CA ARG A 399 27.60 2.96 -8.69
C ARG A 399 26.29 3.60 -8.25
N ASP A 400 25.86 4.66 -8.91
CA ASP A 400 24.63 5.36 -8.57
C ASP A 400 23.41 4.48 -8.83
N ARG A 401 23.46 3.68 -9.92
CA ARG A 401 22.43 2.67 -10.20
C ARG A 401 22.37 1.59 -9.11
N ALA A 402 23.51 1.17 -8.58
CA ALA A 402 23.54 0.20 -7.47
C ALA A 402 22.97 0.79 -6.17
N ILE A 403 23.29 2.05 -5.87
CA ILE A 403 22.74 2.77 -4.72
C ILE A 403 21.23 2.91 -4.85
N ALA A 404 20.71 3.29 -6.01
CA ALA A 404 19.27 3.38 -6.25
C ALA A 404 18.57 2.02 -6.06
N LYS A 405 19.17 0.93 -6.56
CA LYS A 405 18.66 -0.43 -6.36
C LYS A 405 18.63 -0.84 -4.89
N ALA A 406 19.65 -0.48 -4.12
CA ALA A 406 19.70 -0.74 -2.68
C ALA A 406 18.62 0.06 -1.94
N SER A 407 18.45 1.34 -2.24
CA SER A 407 17.39 2.17 -1.68
C SER A 407 15.99 1.65 -2.04
N LEU A 408 15.81 1.15 -3.27
CA LEU A 408 14.57 0.51 -3.68
C LEU A 408 14.28 -0.78 -2.90
N ALA A 409 15.31 -1.56 -2.58
CA ALA A 409 15.16 -2.75 -1.74
C ALA A 409 14.71 -2.40 -0.31
N ASP A 410 15.24 -1.31 0.27
CA ASP A 410 14.83 -0.83 1.60
C ASP A 410 13.36 -0.42 1.60
N ILE A 411 12.90 0.31 0.57
CA ILE A 411 11.50 0.71 0.43
C ILE A 411 10.58 -0.52 0.24
N GLU A 412 11.00 -1.45 -0.61
CA GLU A 412 10.27 -2.70 -0.85
C GLU A 412 10.22 -3.60 0.39
N TRP A 413 11.25 -3.56 1.23
CA TRP A 413 11.24 -4.26 2.53
C TRP A 413 10.08 -3.83 3.40
N ARG A 414 9.78 -2.55 3.46
CA ARG A 414 8.67 -2.01 4.24
C ARG A 414 7.32 -2.58 3.83
N THR A 415 7.08 -2.74 2.50
CA THR A 415 5.76 -3.08 1.96
C THR A 415 5.64 -4.51 1.44
N THR A 416 6.68 -5.03 0.82
CA THR A 416 6.68 -6.31 0.10
C THR A 416 8.05 -6.99 0.22
N PRO A 417 8.40 -7.55 1.38
CA PRO A 417 9.73 -8.13 1.64
C PRO A 417 10.19 -9.14 0.57
N ALA A 418 9.25 -9.88 -0.02
CA ALA A 418 9.54 -10.83 -1.10
C ALA A 418 10.13 -10.16 -2.37
N LYS A 419 9.84 -8.87 -2.61
CA LYS A 419 10.49 -8.12 -3.71
C LYS A 419 11.91 -7.73 -3.33
N ALA A 420 12.13 -7.26 -2.11
CA ALA A 420 13.45 -6.95 -1.59
C ALA A 420 14.39 -8.18 -1.65
N MET A 421 13.91 -9.34 -1.23
CA MET A 421 14.64 -10.61 -1.32
C MET A 421 15.10 -10.93 -2.75
N ARG A 422 14.24 -10.70 -3.74
CA ARG A 422 14.58 -10.97 -5.16
C ARG A 422 15.69 -10.08 -5.71
N ARG A 423 15.90 -8.90 -5.09
CA ARG A 423 17.01 -8.00 -5.48
C ARG A 423 18.34 -8.39 -4.88
N LEU A 424 18.33 -9.20 -3.84
CA LEU A 424 19.54 -9.53 -3.09
C LEU A 424 20.69 -10.07 -3.95
N PRO A 425 20.49 -10.96 -4.97
CA PRO A 425 21.57 -11.41 -5.84
C PRO A 425 22.25 -10.27 -6.63
N GLU A 426 21.46 -9.29 -7.13
CA GLU A 426 21.99 -8.13 -7.83
C GLU A 426 22.79 -7.21 -6.89
N LEU A 427 22.30 -7.04 -5.66
CA LEU A 427 22.95 -6.23 -4.65
C LEU A 427 24.27 -6.86 -4.18
N VAL A 428 24.31 -8.17 -4.01
CA VAL A 428 25.54 -8.94 -3.72
C VAL A 428 26.56 -8.78 -4.87
N HIS A 429 26.09 -8.86 -6.11
CA HIS A 429 26.96 -8.63 -7.26
C HIS A 429 27.55 -7.20 -7.27
N ALA A 430 26.70 -6.18 -7.02
CA ALA A 430 27.13 -4.78 -6.93
C ALA A 430 28.11 -4.55 -5.77
N THR A 431 27.91 -5.25 -4.63
CA THR A 431 28.85 -5.22 -3.50
C THR A 431 30.20 -5.76 -3.89
N ARG A 432 30.26 -6.92 -4.54
CA ARG A 432 31.52 -7.53 -4.99
C ARG A 432 32.24 -6.67 -6.03
N ALA A 433 31.51 -5.90 -6.84
CA ALA A 433 32.07 -4.96 -7.81
C ALA A 433 32.55 -3.63 -7.17
N GLY A 434 32.37 -3.44 -5.85
CA GLY A 434 32.75 -2.20 -5.16
C GLY A 434 31.86 -0.99 -5.49
N HIS A 435 30.65 -1.22 -6.02
CA HIS A 435 29.75 -0.15 -6.42
C HIS A 435 28.92 0.41 -5.25
N LEU A 436 28.89 -0.26 -4.09
CA LEU A 436 28.11 0.19 -2.94
C LEU A 436 28.99 0.87 -1.89
N PRO A 437 28.52 1.98 -1.27
CA PRO A 437 29.21 2.59 -0.14
C PRO A 437 29.15 1.66 1.08
N GLY A 438 30.12 1.81 2.01
CA GLY A 438 30.31 0.93 3.15
C GLY A 438 29.08 0.71 4.02
N ILE A 439 28.31 1.76 4.28
CA ILE A 439 27.03 1.66 5.01
C ILE A 439 26.04 0.68 4.32
N ARG A 440 26.00 0.69 2.98
CA ARG A 440 25.15 -0.23 2.21
C ARG A 440 25.67 -1.66 2.24
N VAL A 441 27.00 -1.83 2.22
CA VAL A 441 27.65 -3.15 2.36
C VAL A 441 27.28 -3.79 3.69
N VAL A 442 27.29 -3.02 4.81
CA VAL A 442 26.85 -3.47 6.13
C VAL A 442 25.39 -3.92 6.10
N GLY A 443 24.51 -3.13 5.47
CA GLY A 443 23.08 -3.49 5.33
C GLY A 443 22.87 -4.76 4.50
N ILE A 444 23.60 -4.94 3.39
CA ILE A 444 23.50 -6.17 2.57
C ILE A 444 23.99 -7.39 3.36
N PHE A 445 25.08 -7.25 4.12
CA PHE A 445 25.55 -8.31 5.02
C PHE A 445 24.49 -8.71 6.03
N GLU A 446 23.82 -7.74 6.66
CA GLU A 446 22.72 -7.99 7.60
C GLU A 446 21.54 -8.71 6.91
N PHE A 447 21.14 -8.28 5.71
CA PHE A 447 20.09 -8.95 4.95
C PHE A 447 20.45 -10.40 4.60
N LEU A 448 21.70 -10.66 4.23
CA LEU A 448 22.16 -12.03 3.98
C LEU A 448 22.02 -12.92 5.20
N LEU A 449 22.44 -12.44 6.37
CA LEU A 449 22.26 -13.18 7.63
C LEU A 449 20.78 -13.35 7.99
N TRP A 450 19.97 -12.30 7.80
CA TRP A 450 18.54 -12.37 8.05
C TRP A 450 17.85 -13.47 7.26
N PHE A 451 18.25 -13.65 6.01
CA PHE A 451 17.71 -14.70 5.14
C PHE A 451 18.47 -16.02 5.19
N GLY A 452 19.40 -16.19 6.11
CA GLY A 452 20.17 -17.42 6.29
C GLY A 452 21.16 -17.71 5.17
N ARG A 453 21.54 -16.72 4.34
CA ARG A 453 22.55 -16.85 3.26
C ARG A 453 23.96 -16.67 3.82
N VAL A 454 24.33 -17.55 4.75
CA VAL A 454 25.54 -17.42 5.55
C VAL A 454 26.82 -17.44 4.71
N ASP A 455 26.90 -18.33 3.71
CA ASP A 455 28.08 -18.45 2.86
C ASP A 455 28.44 -17.13 2.15
N GLU A 456 27.43 -16.45 1.61
CA GLU A 456 27.63 -15.16 0.93
C GLU A 456 27.95 -14.03 1.92
N ALA A 457 27.40 -14.09 3.12
CA ALA A 457 27.75 -13.17 4.19
C ALA A 457 29.23 -13.32 4.59
N VAL A 458 29.73 -14.56 4.72
CA VAL A 458 31.14 -14.86 4.98
C VAL A 458 32.05 -14.29 3.88
N GLU A 459 31.67 -14.45 2.62
CA GLU A 459 32.45 -13.87 1.49
C GLU A 459 32.56 -12.34 1.61
N ILE A 460 31.45 -11.65 1.88
CA ILE A 460 31.43 -10.19 2.04
C ILE A 460 32.24 -9.77 3.27
N ALA A 461 32.10 -10.49 4.41
CA ALA A 461 32.86 -10.19 5.62
C ALA A 461 34.37 -10.25 5.39
N ASN A 462 34.83 -11.27 4.68
CA ASN A 462 36.24 -11.47 4.38
C ASN A 462 36.79 -10.42 3.38
N ALA A 463 35.96 -9.96 2.45
CA ALA A 463 36.31 -8.94 1.46
C ALA A 463 36.08 -7.49 1.96
N PHE A 464 35.51 -7.30 3.15
CA PHE A 464 35.04 -6.00 3.63
C PHE A 464 36.12 -4.90 3.60
N GLY A 465 37.34 -5.21 4.02
CA GLY A 465 38.47 -4.27 4.04
C GLY A 465 38.88 -3.75 2.68
N ASP A 466 38.67 -4.54 1.62
CA ASP A 466 38.93 -4.17 0.23
C ASP A 466 37.77 -3.37 -0.38
N LEU A 467 36.55 -3.53 0.17
CA LEU A 467 35.31 -2.94 -0.35
C LEU A 467 35.00 -1.58 0.27
N VAL A 468 35.50 -1.29 1.47
CA VAL A 468 35.02 -0.17 2.30
C VAL A 468 36.14 0.60 2.95
N ASP A 469 36.06 1.95 2.96
CA ASP A 469 36.93 2.80 3.77
C ASP A 469 36.52 2.72 5.25
N GLY A 470 37.37 2.06 6.06
CA GLY A 470 37.17 1.91 7.51
C GLY A 470 37.22 3.22 8.32
N ARG A 471 37.50 4.37 7.66
CA ARG A 471 37.50 5.72 8.27
C ARG A 471 36.11 6.38 8.18
N ASP A 472 35.22 5.87 7.35
CA ASP A 472 33.85 6.43 7.25
C ASP A 472 33.09 6.25 8.55
N ARG A 473 32.71 7.39 9.17
CA ARG A 473 32.04 7.43 10.45
C ARG A 473 30.66 6.75 10.44
N ARG A 474 29.92 6.89 9.34
CA ARG A 474 28.57 6.30 9.20
C ARG A 474 28.67 4.78 9.15
N THR A 475 29.52 4.29 8.26
CA THR A 475 29.80 2.85 8.12
C THR A 475 30.27 2.24 9.43
N ARG A 476 31.12 2.95 10.17
CA ARG A 476 31.59 2.52 11.50
C ARG A 476 30.45 2.40 12.49
N GLY A 477 29.58 3.40 12.55
CA GLY A 477 28.41 3.39 13.45
C GLY A 477 27.48 2.20 13.15
N GLU A 478 27.17 1.95 11.88
CA GLU A 478 26.35 0.82 11.48
C GLU A 478 27.02 -0.51 11.76
N LEU A 479 28.33 -0.62 11.58
CA LEU A 479 29.05 -1.85 11.88
C LEU A 479 29.07 -2.18 13.38
N LEU A 480 29.22 -1.18 14.25
CA LEU A 480 29.10 -1.34 15.70
C LEU A 480 27.70 -1.79 16.09
N THR A 481 26.69 -1.19 15.48
CA THR A 481 25.28 -1.60 15.69
C THR A 481 25.04 -3.04 15.23
N LEU A 482 25.58 -3.41 14.07
CA LEU A 482 25.50 -4.78 13.57
C LEU A 482 26.19 -5.76 14.54
N ALA A 483 27.35 -5.43 15.08
CA ALA A 483 28.07 -6.27 16.04
C ALA A 483 27.25 -6.48 17.34
N SER A 484 26.65 -5.42 17.88
CA SER A 484 25.76 -5.51 19.03
C SER A 484 24.48 -6.30 18.72
N TRP A 485 23.90 -6.13 17.52
CA TRP A 485 22.75 -6.92 17.05
C TRP A 485 23.10 -8.41 16.95
N LEU A 486 24.23 -8.76 16.38
CA LEU A 486 24.68 -10.15 16.32
C LEU A 486 24.86 -10.71 17.73
N THR A 487 25.46 -9.96 18.64
CA THR A 487 25.66 -10.40 20.03
C THR A 487 24.35 -10.69 20.75
N SER A 488 23.32 -9.85 20.55
CA SER A 488 22.06 -9.97 21.28
C SER A 488 20.99 -10.82 20.57
N SER A 489 21.03 -10.92 19.25
CA SER A 489 19.96 -11.56 18.47
C SER A 489 20.41 -12.78 17.66
N VAL A 490 21.68 -12.78 17.18
CA VAL A 490 22.26 -13.86 16.36
C VAL A 490 23.61 -14.28 16.88
N PRO A 491 23.73 -14.65 18.17
CA PRO A 491 25.00 -14.85 18.86
C PRO A 491 25.86 -15.94 18.26
N GLY A 492 25.28 -16.97 17.67
CA GLY A 492 26.01 -18.04 16.99
C GLY A 492 26.83 -17.57 15.78
N MET A 493 26.44 -16.44 15.18
CA MET A 493 27.11 -15.89 14.00
C MET A 493 27.95 -14.63 14.30
N ARG A 494 28.15 -14.29 15.59
CA ARG A 494 28.91 -13.10 16.00
C ARG A 494 30.30 -13.06 15.39
N HIS A 495 30.95 -14.21 15.30
CA HIS A 495 32.31 -14.34 14.73
C HIS A 495 32.44 -13.85 13.31
N LEU A 496 31.35 -13.78 12.56
CA LEU A 496 31.34 -13.32 11.15
C LEU A 496 31.59 -11.81 11.00
N VAL A 497 31.32 -11.01 12.03
CA VAL A 497 31.58 -9.56 11.99
C VAL A 497 33.01 -9.19 12.39
N GLU A 498 33.76 -10.11 13.01
CA GLU A 498 35.12 -9.86 13.51
C GLU A 498 36.10 -9.39 12.41
N PRO A 499 36.11 -9.99 11.19
CA PRO A 499 36.96 -9.50 10.11
C PRO A 499 36.61 -8.06 9.72
N MET A 500 35.29 -7.72 9.70
CA MET A 500 34.83 -6.39 9.36
C MET A 500 35.21 -5.38 10.44
N LEU A 501 35.10 -5.72 11.72
CA LEU A 501 35.51 -4.88 12.85
C LEU A 501 37.01 -4.60 12.85
N ALA A 502 37.84 -5.56 12.41
CA ALA A 502 39.29 -5.40 12.32
C ALA A 502 39.70 -4.32 11.28
N THR A 503 38.82 -3.98 10.35
CA THR A 503 39.09 -2.92 9.33
C THR A 503 38.84 -1.52 9.85
N ILE A 504 38.14 -1.38 10.99
CA ILE A 504 37.82 -0.08 11.57
C ILE A 504 39.07 0.51 12.23
N THR A 505 39.48 1.71 11.77
CA THR A 505 40.60 2.44 12.36
C THR A 505 40.11 3.72 13.04
N GLY A 506 40.61 4.01 14.26
CA GLY A 506 40.33 5.23 15.01
C GLY A 506 39.54 5.02 16.30
N ASP A 507 39.28 6.13 17.01
CA ASP A 507 38.58 6.12 18.30
C ASP A 507 37.13 5.68 18.14
N THR A 508 36.74 4.60 18.83
CA THR A 508 35.37 4.02 18.81
C THR A 508 34.47 4.66 19.85
N THR A 509 34.91 5.71 20.55
CA THR A 509 34.09 6.36 21.57
C THR A 509 32.86 7.09 20.97
N ALA A 510 31.71 6.84 21.58
CA ALA A 510 30.36 7.24 21.15
C ALA A 510 30.05 8.74 20.93
N PRO A 511 30.81 9.72 21.45
CA PRO A 511 30.33 11.13 21.48
C PRO A 511 30.26 11.85 20.14
N GLN A 512 30.63 11.24 19.04
CA GLN A 512 30.69 11.89 17.73
C GLN A 512 29.75 11.31 16.65
N LEU A 513 28.89 10.36 17.05
CA LEU A 513 27.89 9.76 16.17
C LEU A 513 26.62 10.61 16.18
N GLY A 514 25.91 10.73 15.06
CA GLY A 514 24.66 11.49 14.99
C GLY A 514 23.57 10.94 15.94
N LEU A 515 22.58 11.78 16.29
CA LEU A 515 21.51 11.44 17.25
C LEU A 515 20.82 10.11 16.98
N ALA A 516 20.53 9.79 15.71
CA ALA A 516 19.88 8.53 15.32
C ALA A 516 20.77 7.33 15.61
N VAL A 517 22.07 7.38 15.28
CA VAL A 517 23.03 6.31 15.56
C VAL A 517 23.22 6.14 17.06
N ASN A 518 23.27 7.24 17.82
CA ASN A 518 23.38 7.18 19.28
C ASN A 518 22.14 6.53 19.92
N SER A 519 20.94 6.84 19.46
CA SER A 519 19.69 6.19 19.92
C SER A 519 19.68 4.71 19.58
N GLN A 520 20.15 4.34 18.39
CA GLN A 520 20.25 2.96 17.95
C GLN A 520 21.25 2.15 18.81
N LEU A 521 22.46 2.66 18.98
CA LEU A 521 23.48 2.03 19.84
C LEU A 521 22.98 1.90 21.27
N LYS A 522 22.35 2.94 21.82
CA LYS A 522 21.80 2.92 23.16
C LYS A 522 20.76 1.81 23.34
N ALA A 523 19.82 1.67 22.39
CA ALA A 523 18.79 0.62 22.43
C ALA A 523 19.40 -0.79 22.36
N ILE A 524 20.34 -0.99 21.43
CA ILE A 524 20.92 -2.32 21.23
C ILE A 524 21.92 -2.70 22.32
N ASP A 525 22.64 -1.75 22.87
CA ASP A 525 23.56 -1.98 24.00
C ASP A 525 22.77 -2.31 25.27
N ALA A 526 21.66 -1.59 25.53
CA ALA A 526 20.73 -1.92 26.61
C ALA A 526 20.17 -3.35 26.46
N LEU A 527 19.81 -3.76 25.24
CA LEU A 527 19.38 -5.14 24.97
C LEU A 527 20.49 -6.13 25.17
N THR A 528 21.70 -5.84 24.69
CA THR A 528 22.87 -6.70 24.84
C THR A 528 23.23 -6.91 26.32
N SER A 529 23.24 -5.84 27.13
CA SER A 529 23.42 -5.93 28.58
C SER A 529 22.32 -6.77 29.23
N ALA A 530 21.04 -6.52 28.89
CA ALA A 530 19.94 -7.28 29.48
C ALA A 530 20.00 -8.79 29.21
N VAL A 531 20.46 -9.20 28.00
CA VAL A 531 20.53 -10.64 27.63
C VAL A 531 21.83 -11.32 28.13
N ARG A 532 22.93 -10.59 28.35
CA ARG A 532 24.20 -11.15 28.82
C ARG A 532 24.38 -11.04 30.31
N GLU A 533 24.17 -9.88 30.87
CA GLU A 533 24.42 -9.57 32.27
C GLU A 533 23.16 -9.72 33.14
N GLY A 534 22.00 -9.74 32.48
CA GLY A 534 20.69 -9.75 33.13
C GLY A 534 20.04 -8.38 33.21
N PRO A 535 18.80 -8.31 33.71
CA PRO A 535 18.07 -7.06 33.84
C PRO A 535 18.79 -6.07 34.76
N SER A 536 18.82 -4.78 34.36
CA SER A 536 19.33 -3.69 35.19
C SER A 536 18.44 -2.46 35.05
N GLU A 537 18.31 -1.65 36.12
CA GLU A 537 17.56 -0.37 36.06
C GLU A 537 18.19 0.59 35.04
N ALA A 538 19.48 0.58 34.85
CA ALA A 538 20.15 1.41 33.83
C ALA A 538 19.68 1.05 32.43
N ALA A 539 19.64 -0.24 32.08
CA ALA A 539 19.14 -0.68 30.78
C ALA A 539 17.65 -0.33 30.58
N VAL A 540 16.84 -0.41 31.63
CA VAL A 540 15.42 0.00 31.59
C VAL A 540 15.28 1.49 31.31
N LEU A 541 16.04 2.34 32.03
CA LEU A 541 16.03 3.78 31.81
C LEU A 541 16.47 4.16 30.40
N ASP A 542 17.52 3.52 29.89
CA ASP A 542 17.99 3.74 28.54
C ASP A 542 16.93 3.35 27.49
N ALA A 543 16.26 2.25 27.69
CA ALA A 543 15.17 1.80 26.83
C ALA A 543 13.98 2.79 26.84
N GLU A 544 13.57 3.25 28.02
CA GLU A 544 12.48 4.25 28.15
C GLU A 544 12.85 5.58 27.46
N GLN A 545 14.08 6.06 27.61
CA GLN A 545 14.53 7.28 26.93
C GLN A 545 14.49 7.13 25.39
N VAL A 546 14.83 5.95 24.87
CA VAL A 546 14.72 5.68 23.43
C VAL A 546 13.26 5.67 22.99
N LEU A 547 12.38 5.01 23.74
CA LEU A 547 10.95 4.90 23.44
C LEU A 547 10.26 6.27 23.46
N GLU A 548 10.60 7.13 24.43
CA GLU A 548 10.02 8.48 24.57
C GLU A 548 10.58 9.45 23.54
N GLY A 549 11.87 9.38 23.22
CA GLY A 549 12.58 10.37 22.41
C GLY A 549 12.61 10.08 20.91
N THR A 550 12.11 8.91 20.46
CA THR A 550 12.33 8.45 19.09
C THR A 550 11.01 8.36 18.32
N ARG A 551 10.90 9.11 17.21
CA ARG A 551 9.78 8.98 16.26
C ARG A 551 9.93 7.70 15.44
N MET A 552 8.83 7.00 15.19
CA MET A 552 8.81 5.80 14.35
C MET A 552 9.00 6.14 12.86
N THR A 553 10.06 5.60 12.27
CA THR A 553 10.41 5.66 10.85
C THR A 553 11.01 4.33 10.43
N ASP A 554 11.32 4.14 9.13
CA ASP A 554 11.98 2.92 8.64
C ASP A 554 13.33 2.66 9.33
N ILE A 555 14.06 3.71 9.65
CA ILE A 555 15.36 3.62 10.33
C ILE A 555 15.20 3.31 11.82
N THR A 556 14.23 3.93 12.47
CA THR A 556 14.11 3.92 13.94
C THR A 556 13.21 2.82 14.50
N LEU A 557 12.42 2.14 13.67
CA LEU A 557 11.56 1.05 14.12
C LEU A 557 12.34 -0.01 14.91
N ARG A 558 13.51 -0.39 14.41
CA ARG A 558 14.38 -1.38 15.07
C ARG A 558 14.80 -0.93 16.46
N HIS A 559 15.14 0.35 16.64
CA HIS A 559 15.51 0.91 17.93
C HIS A 559 14.36 0.79 18.94
N LEU A 560 13.14 1.10 18.49
CA LEU A 560 11.94 1.01 19.31
C LEU A 560 11.63 -0.45 19.71
N VAL A 561 11.78 -1.39 18.77
CA VAL A 561 11.60 -2.83 19.06
C VAL A 561 12.65 -3.33 20.04
N PHE A 562 13.92 -2.95 19.89
CA PHE A 562 14.98 -3.33 20.83
C PHE A 562 14.72 -2.78 22.23
N ALA A 563 14.39 -1.49 22.33
CA ALA A 563 14.08 -0.85 23.60
C ALA A 563 12.86 -1.49 24.30
N ALA A 564 11.80 -1.77 23.54
CA ALA A 564 10.64 -2.47 24.10
C ALA A 564 10.98 -3.91 24.52
N THR A 565 11.87 -4.60 23.81
CA THR A 565 12.35 -5.95 24.17
C THR A 565 13.16 -5.93 25.46
N VAL A 566 13.92 -4.85 25.74
CA VAL A 566 14.60 -4.68 27.06
C VAL A 566 13.57 -4.70 28.19
N LEU A 567 12.45 -3.98 28.05
CA LEU A 567 11.38 -3.98 29.07
C LEU A 567 10.78 -5.36 29.28
N ILE A 568 10.68 -6.18 28.22
CA ILE A 568 10.19 -7.57 28.30
C ILE A 568 11.15 -8.43 29.12
N TYR A 569 12.46 -8.36 28.83
CA TYR A 569 13.45 -9.18 29.55
C TYR A 569 13.78 -8.66 30.95
N ALA A 570 13.58 -7.35 31.17
CA ALA A 570 13.59 -6.77 32.51
C ALA A 570 12.28 -7.04 33.29
N GLU A 571 11.33 -7.76 32.69
CA GLU A 571 10.02 -8.11 33.26
C GLU A 571 9.20 -6.90 33.73
N ARG A 572 9.37 -5.75 33.07
CA ARG A 572 8.50 -4.56 33.23
C ARG A 572 7.27 -4.69 32.33
N LEU A 573 6.47 -5.76 32.58
CA LEU A 573 5.43 -6.20 31.64
C LEU A 573 4.34 -5.16 31.39
N ASP A 574 3.94 -4.38 32.39
CA ASP A 574 2.94 -3.32 32.23
C ASP A 574 3.45 -2.18 31.35
N LYS A 575 4.71 -1.76 31.56
CA LYS A 575 5.35 -0.75 30.71
C LYS A 575 5.53 -1.27 29.29
N ALA A 576 5.99 -2.52 29.14
CA ALA A 576 6.15 -3.17 27.86
C ALA A 576 4.81 -3.26 27.09
N ALA A 577 3.70 -3.60 27.79
CA ALA A 577 2.37 -3.63 27.20
C ALA A 577 1.92 -2.27 26.72
N THR A 578 2.07 -1.23 27.54
CA THR A 578 1.70 0.14 27.19
C THR A 578 2.45 0.63 25.97
N TRP A 579 3.75 0.41 25.91
CA TRP A 579 4.56 0.81 24.75
C TRP A 579 4.25 -0.04 23.52
N ALA A 580 4.06 -1.35 23.65
CA ALA A 580 3.70 -2.20 22.51
C ALA A 580 2.35 -1.77 21.91
N GLU A 581 1.34 -1.48 22.73
CA GLU A 581 0.03 -0.96 22.26
C GLU A 581 0.16 0.38 21.58
N HIS A 582 0.94 1.29 22.13
CA HIS A 582 1.19 2.60 21.54
C HIS A 582 1.86 2.47 20.16
N LEU A 583 2.89 1.65 20.02
CA LEU A 583 3.60 1.43 18.76
C LEU A 583 2.71 0.73 17.72
N VAL A 584 1.91 -0.26 18.14
CA VAL A 584 0.94 -0.93 17.26
C VAL A 584 -0.09 0.09 16.75
N ALA A 585 -0.61 0.97 17.61
CA ALA A 585 -1.54 2.02 17.20
C ALA A 585 -0.91 3.03 16.23
N GLN A 586 0.35 3.40 16.42
CA GLN A 586 1.07 4.27 15.48
C GLN A 586 1.28 3.64 14.10
N ALA A 587 1.46 2.32 14.02
CA ALA A 587 1.63 1.60 12.77
C ALA A 587 0.31 1.25 12.08
N ALA A 588 -0.83 1.37 12.81
CA ALA A 588 -2.14 1.09 12.26
C ALA A 588 -2.49 2.07 11.12
N GLY A 589 -2.96 1.54 9.99
CA GLY A 589 -3.28 2.36 8.82
C GLY A 589 -2.11 2.80 7.95
N ARG A 590 -0.86 2.61 8.38
CA ARG A 590 0.30 2.89 7.55
C ARG A 590 0.55 1.77 6.53
N PRO A 591 1.03 2.07 5.32
CA PRO A 591 1.39 1.07 4.31
C PRO A 591 2.73 0.39 4.64
N ALA A 592 2.78 -0.28 5.79
CA ALA A 592 4.00 -0.88 6.35
C ALA A 592 3.71 -2.23 7.02
N PRO A 593 3.36 -3.28 6.26
CA PRO A 593 3.05 -4.60 6.83
C PRO A 593 4.20 -5.21 7.65
N THR A 594 5.46 -4.93 7.31
CA THR A 594 6.60 -5.39 8.11
C THR A 594 6.67 -4.75 9.49
N TRP A 595 6.32 -3.46 9.60
CA TRP A 595 6.21 -2.78 10.88
C TRP A 595 5.09 -3.40 11.72
N GLN A 596 3.91 -3.59 11.09
CA GLN A 596 2.76 -4.19 11.74
C GLN A 596 3.05 -5.62 12.21
N ALA A 597 3.81 -6.40 11.44
CA ALA A 597 4.23 -7.74 11.82
C ALA A 597 5.16 -7.73 13.03
N SER A 598 6.23 -6.93 13.01
CA SER A 598 7.21 -6.86 14.09
C SER A 598 6.59 -6.34 15.40
N LEU A 599 5.69 -5.38 15.33
CA LEU A 599 5.02 -4.82 16.50
C LEU A 599 3.91 -5.74 17.04
N ALA A 600 3.24 -6.49 16.18
CA ALA A 600 2.32 -7.53 16.60
C ALA A 600 3.04 -8.65 17.34
N GLU A 601 4.22 -9.07 16.87
CA GLU A 601 5.08 -10.03 17.58
C GLU A 601 5.49 -9.52 18.96
N LEU A 602 5.95 -8.28 19.03
CA LEU A 602 6.30 -7.66 20.31
C LEU A 602 5.11 -7.70 21.30
N ARG A 603 3.92 -7.37 20.83
CA ARG A 603 2.69 -7.41 21.63
C ARG A 603 2.31 -8.84 22.01
N ALA A 604 2.56 -9.81 21.12
CA ALA A 604 2.32 -11.22 21.38
C ALA A 604 3.22 -11.76 22.49
N GLU A 605 4.51 -11.47 22.45
CA GLU A 605 5.46 -11.87 23.50
C GLU A 605 5.08 -11.29 24.88
N VAL A 606 4.71 -10.01 24.94
CA VAL A 606 4.24 -9.37 26.17
C VAL A 606 3.00 -10.07 26.70
N ALA A 607 2.01 -10.32 25.85
CA ALA A 607 0.76 -10.98 26.23
C ALA A 607 1.01 -12.42 26.75
N LEU A 608 1.91 -13.16 26.10
CA LEU A 608 2.32 -14.49 26.56
C LEU A 608 2.89 -14.44 27.97
N ARG A 609 3.78 -13.50 28.25
CA ARG A 609 4.42 -13.35 29.57
C ARG A 609 3.44 -12.86 30.64
N GLN A 610 2.46 -12.04 30.28
CA GLN A 610 1.35 -11.64 31.16
C GLN A 610 0.36 -12.77 31.40
N GLY A 611 0.34 -13.78 30.52
CA GLY A 611 -0.58 -14.91 30.59
C GLY A 611 -1.89 -14.70 29.84
N ASP A 612 -2.02 -13.68 28.99
CA ASP A 612 -3.15 -13.53 28.09
C ASP A 612 -2.92 -14.34 26.81
N LEU A 613 -3.17 -15.65 26.91
CA LEU A 613 -2.90 -16.59 25.81
C LEU A 613 -3.72 -16.32 24.54
N PRO A 614 -5.01 -15.98 24.61
CA PRO A 614 -5.78 -15.64 23.42
C PRO A 614 -5.25 -14.39 22.71
N LEU A 615 -4.78 -13.39 23.44
CA LEU A 615 -4.18 -12.19 22.86
C LEU A 615 -2.81 -12.49 22.26
N ALA A 616 -2.00 -13.29 22.93
CA ALA A 616 -0.70 -13.74 22.43
C ALA A 616 -0.86 -14.50 21.11
N ALA A 617 -1.75 -15.49 21.04
CA ALA A 617 -2.00 -16.25 19.83
C ALA A 617 -2.47 -15.36 18.67
N ARG A 618 -3.47 -14.50 18.89
CA ARG A 618 -3.98 -13.58 17.85
C ARG A 618 -2.89 -12.65 17.30
N ASN A 619 -2.07 -12.06 18.15
CA ASN A 619 -1.03 -11.15 17.68
C ASN A 619 0.10 -11.90 16.95
N ALA A 620 0.48 -13.11 17.38
CA ALA A 620 1.43 -13.94 16.67
C ALA A 620 0.89 -14.38 15.29
N GLU A 621 -0.39 -14.72 15.19
CA GLU A 621 -1.06 -15.01 13.92
C GLU A 621 -1.07 -13.77 12.99
N ILE A 622 -1.35 -12.58 13.53
CA ILE A 622 -1.26 -11.31 12.78
C ILE A 622 0.16 -11.11 12.26
N ALA A 623 1.18 -11.34 13.10
CA ALA A 623 2.57 -11.20 12.71
C ALA A 623 2.93 -12.12 11.53
N LEU A 624 2.53 -13.39 11.58
CA LEU A 624 2.77 -14.37 10.52
C LEU A 624 1.93 -14.13 9.25
N THR A 625 0.76 -13.48 9.39
CA THR A 625 -0.10 -13.12 8.25
C THR A 625 0.42 -11.87 7.54
N LYS A 626 0.88 -10.86 8.28
CA LYS A 626 1.40 -9.61 7.73
C LYS A 626 2.75 -9.78 7.03
N MET A 627 3.55 -10.72 7.50
CA MET A 627 4.85 -11.07 6.93
C MET A 627 4.99 -12.60 6.89
N THR A 628 5.21 -13.15 5.68
CA THR A 628 5.31 -14.60 5.50
C THR A 628 6.53 -15.19 6.22
N PRO A 629 6.54 -16.49 6.57
CA PRO A 629 7.68 -17.12 7.21
C PRO A 629 9.01 -16.93 6.47
N GLU A 630 8.99 -16.95 5.14
CA GLU A 630 10.18 -16.72 4.31
C GLU A 630 10.69 -15.27 4.46
N ALA A 631 9.79 -14.31 4.57
CA ALA A 631 10.14 -12.90 4.76
C ALA A 631 10.65 -12.64 6.20
N TRP A 632 10.16 -13.37 7.19
CA TRP A 632 10.69 -13.36 8.54
C TRP A 632 12.12 -13.87 8.63
N GLY A 633 12.56 -14.71 7.68
CA GLY A 633 13.89 -15.31 7.71
C GLY A 633 14.20 -15.97 9.05
N ILE A 634 15.37 -15.68 9.62
CA ILE A 634 15.76 -16.20 10.96
C ILE A 634 14.92 -15.64 12.11
N GLY A 635 14.23 -14.53 11.92
CA GLY A 635 13.33 -13.93 12.91
C GLY A 635 12.03 -14.70 13.12
N VAL A 636 11.68 -15.63 12.21
CA VAL A 636 10.42 -16.41 12.26
C VAL A 636 10.24 -17.19 13.57
N GLY A 637 11.36 -17.53 14.23
CA GLY A 637 11.33 -18.22 15.49
C GLY A 637 10.58 -17.49 16.61
N ALA A 638 10.52 -16.15 16.58
CA ALA A 638 9.81 -15.36 17.58
C ALA A 638 8.29 -15.56 17.51
N PRO A 639 7.58 -15.22 16.41
CA PRO A 639 6.14 -15.44 16.35
C PRO A 639 5.75 -16.92 16.40
N LEU A 640 6.58 -17.83 15.87
CA LEU A 640 6.32 -19.26 15.97
C LEU A 640 6.42 -19.75 17.43
N ALA A 641 7.42 -19.30 18.19
CA ALA A 641 7.58 -19.67 19.60
C ALA A 641 6.38 -19.19 20.42
N THR A 642 6.01 -17.93 20.25
CA THR A 642 4.89 -17.32 20.97
C THR A 642 3.57 -18.01 20.66
N LEU A 643 3.29 -18.27 19.38
CA LEU A 643 2.08 -18.97 18.95
C LEU A 643 2.05 -20.42 19.47
N LEU A 644 3.16 -21.14 19.32
CA LEU A 644 3.29 -22.51 19.78
C LEU A 644 3.08 -22.63 21.29
N ALA A 645 3.68 -21.75 22.08
CA ALA A 645 3.50 -21.71 23.52
C ALA A 645 2.04 -21.42 23.91
N ALA A 646 1.42 -20.41 23.28
CA ALA A 646 0.03 -20.06 23.54
C ALA A 646 -0.93 -21.22 23.19
N LEU A 647 -0.79 -21.81 22.00
CA LEU A 647 -1.63 -22.94 21.56
C LEU A 647 -1.47 -24.15 22.50
N THR A 648 -0.26 -24.44 22.94
CA THR A 648 0.03 -25.53 23.87
C THR A 648 -0.70 -25.33 25.19
N GLU A 649 -0.61 -24.16 25.79
CA GLU A 649 -1.27 -23.84 27.06
C GLU A 649 -2.80 -23.76 26.94
N MET A 650 -3.30 -23.36 25.78
CA MET A 650 -4.74 -23.41 25.46
C MET A 650 -5.24 -24.82 25.18
N GLY A 651 -4.35 -25.84 25.10
CA GLY A 651 -4.68 -27.22 24.79
C GLY A 651 -5.06 -27.47 23.32
N ARG A 652 -4.69 -26.56 22.41
CA ARG A 652 -4.93 -26.64 20.95
C ARG A 652 -3.78 -27.40 20.28
N PHE A 653 -3.63 -28.68 20.65
CA PHE A 653 -2.44 -29.47 20.26
C PHE A 653 -2.37 -29.81 18.78
N ASP A 654 -3.48 -29.96 18.10
CA ASP A 654 -3.51 -30.25 16.65
C ASP A 654 -2.94 -29.06 15.86
N GLU A 655 -3.33 -27.86 16.19
CA GLU A 655 -2.82 -26.64 15.56
C GLU A 655 -1.35 -26.38 15.91
N ALA A 656 -0.96 -26.67 17.15
CA ALA A 656 0.43 -26.62 17.56
C ALA A 656 1.30 -27.65 16.78
N ALA A 657 0.76 -28.84 16.50
CA ALA A 657 1.42 -29.84 15.68
C ALA A 657 1.57 -29.42 14.21
N GLU A 658 0.55 -28.79 13.64
CA GLU A 658 0.62 -28.22 12.28
C GLU A 658 1.70 -27.13 12.19
N LEU A 659 1.81 -26.29 13.21
CA LEU A 659 2.84 -25.25 13.28
C LEU A 659 4.26 -25.85 13.31
N LEU A 660 4.47 -26.93 14.04
CA LEU A 660 5.74 -27.65 14.12
C LEU A 660 6.16 -28.35 12.82
N ASN A 661 5.22 -28.60 11.90
CA ASN A 661 5.50 -29.19 10.59
C ASN A 661 5.94 -28.12 9.56
N GLN A 662 5.85 -26.83 9.87
CA GLN A 662 6.32 -25.78 8.98
C GLN A 662 7.85 -25.78 8.90
N PRO A 663 8.43 -25.61 7.69
CA PRO A 663 9.87 -25.50 7.56
C PRO A 663 10.38 -24.21 8.19
N VAL A 664 11.44 -24.31 8.96
CA VAL A 664 12.16 -23.17 9.54
C VAL A 664 13.58 -23.11 8.98
N PRO A 665 14.19 -21.93 8.84
CA PRO A 665 15.56 -21.79 8.37
C PRO A 665 16.56 -22.55 9.29
N ASP A 666 17.54 -23.24 8.70
CA ASP A 666 18.58 -23.93 9.48
C ASP A 666 19.34 -22.96 10.41
N ALA A 667 19.58 -21.75 9.93
CA ALA A 667 20.24 -20.68 10.67
C ALA A 667 19.46 -20.18 11.89
N LEU A 668 18.18 -20.54 12.06
CA LEU A 668 17.38 -20.23 13.26
C LEU A 668 18.06 -20.77 14.53
N GLY A 669 18.69 -21.93 14.44
CA GLY A 669 19.42 -22.55 15.56
C GLY A 669 20.57 -21.70 16.11
N GLU A 670 21.07 -20.74 15.37
CA GLU A 670 22.16 -19.84 15.76
C GLU A 670 21.64 -18.49 16.32
N THR A 671 20.35 -18.40 16.63
CA THR A 671 19.67 -17.14 17.01
C THR A 671 19.03 -17.24 18.41
N ARG A 672 18.83 -16.09 19.03
CA ARG A 672 18.00 -15.96 20.22
C ARG A 672 16.56 -16.44 19.98
N PHE A 673 16.03 -16.18 18.79
CA PHE A 673 14.69 -16.62 18.40
C PHE A 673 14.56 -18.13 18.36
N GLY A 674 15.65 -18.81 17.99
CA GLY A 674 15.73 -20.27 18.04
C GLY A 674 15.67 -20.83 19.47
N LEU A 675 16.23 -20.14 20.48
CA LEU A 675 16.09 -20.51 21.86
C LEU A 675 14.63 -20.50 22.33
N HIS A 676 13.91 -19.43 22.02
CA HIS A 676 12.48 -19.34 22.35
C HIS A 676 11.66 -20.43 21.64
N TYR A 677 11.97 -20.69 20.36
CA TYR A 677 11.30 -21.73 19.60
C TYR A 677 11.56 -23.13 20.16
N LEU A 678 12.82 -23.46 20.50
CA LEU A 678 13.18 -24.72 21.14
C LEU A 678 12.49 -24.89 22.50
N HIS A 679 12.47 -23.84 23.32
CA HIS A 679 11.81 -23.85 24.62
C HIS A 679 10.30 -24.06 24.49
N ALA A 680 9.63 -23.38 23.59
CA ALA A 680 8.20 -23.55 23.31
C ALA A 680 7.89 -24.96 22.78
N ARG A 681 8.76 -25.49 21.91
CA ARG A 681 8.65 -26.87 21.41
C ARG A 681 8.86 -27.90 22.52
N GLY A 682 9.81 -27.66 23.41
CA GLY A 682 10.00 -28.46 24.59
C GLY A 682 8.76 -28.55 25.49
N HIS A 683 8.09 -27.41 25.70
CA HIS A 683 6.81 -27.37 26.45
C HIS A 683 5.68 -28.12 25.73
N TYR A 684 5.60 -28.03 24.40
CA TYR A 684 4.65 -28.84 23.65
C TYR A 684 4.91 -30.34 23.82
N TYR A 685 6.17 -30.78 23.74
CA TYR A 685 6.51 -32.18 23.97
C TYR A 685 6.28 -32.62 25.42
N LEU A 686 6.51 -31.74 26.39
CA LEU A 686 6.20 -31.97 27.78
C LEU A 686 4.69 -32.17 27.99
N ALA A 687 3.86 -31.29 27.44
CA ALA A 687 2.40 -31.34 27.50
C ALA A 687 1.82 -32.58 26.79
N THR A 688 2.45 -33.05 25.72
CA THR A 688 2.06 -34.25 24.97
C THR A 688 2.70 -35.56 25.49
N GLY A 689 3.40 -35.52 26.65
CA GLY A 689 4.00 -36.70 27.30
C GLY A 689 5.27 -37.24 26.65
N ARG A 690 5.90 -36.51 25.73
CA ARG A 690 7.18 -36.90 25.09
C ARG A 690 8.39 -36.43 25.91
N LEU A 691 8.49 -36.89 27.13
CA LEU A 691 9.44 -36.40 28.12
C LEU A 691 10.91 -36.40 27.66
N PRO A 692 11.46 -37.46 27.01
CA PRO A 692 12.85 -37.42 26.56
C PRO A 692 13.14 -36.35 25.51
N THR A 693 12.17 -36.10 24.62
CA THR A 693 12.29 -35.09 23.57
C THR A 693 12.22 -33.68 24.14
N ALA A 694 11.31 -33.46 25.10
CA ALA A 694 11.19 -32.21 25.82
C ALA A 694 12.49 -31.88 26.60
N LEU A 695 13.06 -32.89 27.31
CA LEU A 695 14.33 -32.73 28.03
C LEU A 695 15.47 -32.35 27.09
N ASN A 696 15.55 -33.00 25.92
CA ASN A 696 16.58 -32.69 24.93
C ASN A 696 16.50 -31.25 24.44
N ASP A 697 15.30 -30.75 24.14
CA ASP A 697 15.10 -29.36 23.70
C ASP A 697 15.51 -28.36 24.80
N PHE A 698 15.14 -28.60 26.06
CA PHE A 698 15.52 -27.72 27.17
C PHE A 698 17.02 -27.74 27.44
N LEU A 699 17.67 -28.90 27.39
CA LEU A 699 19.12 -29.00 27.55
C LEU A 699 19.85 -28.34 26.36
N ALA A 700 19.36 -28.48 25.13
CA ALA A 700 19.91 -27.81 23.97
C ALA A 700 19.85 -26.27 24.12
N CYS A 701 18.73 -25.72 24.66
CA CYS A 701 18.69 -24.30 25.04
C CYS A 701 19.82 -23.92 25.98
N GLY A 702 20.03 -24.72 27.02
CA GLY A 702 21.08 -24.49 28.02
C GLY A 702 22.49 -24.53 27.43
N GLU A 703 22.79 -25.51 26.59
CA GLU A 703 24.08 -25.65 25.90
C GLU A 703 24.33 -24.43 24.97
N GLN A 704 23.35 -24.01 24.22
CA GLN A 704 23.47 -22.84 23.34
C GLN A 704 23.65 -21.55 24.13
N MET A 705 22.86 -21.35 25.18
CA MET A 705 22.96 -20.17 26.04
C MET A 705 24.34 -20.07 26.72
N ALA A 706 24.86 -21.20 27.19
CA ALA A 706 26.21 -21.25 27.79
C ALA A 706 27.29 -20.97 26.74
N ARG A 707 27.19 -21.54 25.54
CA ARG A 707 28.13 -21.31 24.43
C ARG A 707 28.20 -19.85 24.02
N TRP A 708 27.07 -19.14 24.08
CA TRP A 708 26.95 -17.75 23.64
C TRP A 708 27.14 -16.71 24.74
N ASP A 709 27.34 -17.13 25.98
CA ASP A 709 27.40 -16.29 27.18
C ASP A 709 26.09 -15.47 27.38
N LEU A 710 24.95 -16.13 27.14
CA LEU A 710 23.59 -15.58 27.29
C LEU A 710 22.76 -16.36 28.32
N ASP A 711 23.40 -17.01 29.32
CA ASP A 711 22.73 -17.91 30.22
C ASP A 711 21.99 -17.16 31.34
N GLN A 712 20.97 -16.38 30.93
CA GLN A 712 20.09 -15.60 31.81
C GLN A 712 18.70 -16.26 31.91
N PRO A 713 18.24 -16.54 33.16
CA PRO A 713 16.91 -17.12 33.37
C PRO A 713 15.75 -16.29 32.88
N SER A 714 15.89 -14.98 32.80
CA SER A 714 14.86 -14.04 32.27
C SER A 714 14.68 -14.17 30.76
N LEU A 715 15.70 -14.63 30.04
CA LEU A 715 15.66 -14.95 28.62
C LEU A 715 14.86 -16.24 28.39
N VAL A 716 15.39 -17.36 28.86
CA VAL A 716 14.74 -18.69 28.80
C VAL A 716 15.06 -19.47 30.10
N PRO A 717 14.06 -19.82 30.95
CA PRO A 717 14.26 -20.53 32.19
C PRO A 717 14.40 -22.05 31.98
N TRP A 718 15.31 -22.46 31.10
CA TRP A 718 15.45 -23.83 30.64
C TRP A 718 15.74 -24.85 31.79
N ARG A 719 16.47 -24.41 32.85
CA ARG A 719 16.76 -25.27 34.01
C ARG A 719 15.49 -25.62 34.79
N SER A 720 14.61 -24.66 34.99
CA SER A 720 13.31 -24.89 35.64
C SER A 720 12.46 -25.86 34.83
N SER A 721 12.45 -25.70 33.50
CA SER A 721 11.69 -26.57 32.58
C SER A 721 12.30 -27.99 32.53
N ALA A 722 13.61 -28.12 32.47
CA ALA A 722 14.30 -29.41 32.56
C ALA A 722 14.12 -30.11 33.92
N ALA A 723 14.12 -29.34 35.02
CA ALA A 723 13.85 -29.87 36.36
C ALA A 723 12.41 -30.45 36.45
N GLU A 724 11.43 -29.81 35.86
CA GLU A 724 10.05 -30.33 35.78
C GLU A 724 10.01 -31.67 35.03
N VAL A 725 10.72 -31.81 33.91
CA VAL A 725 10.81 -33.09 33.19
C VAL A 725 11.47 -34.16 34.04
N HIS A 726 12.59 -33.85 34.73
CA HIS A 726 13.26 -34.81 35.60
C HIS A 726 12.37 -35.26 36.76
N LEU A 727 11.55 -34.37 37.35
CA LEU A 727 10.55 -34.74 38.36
C LEU A 727 9.54 -35.75 37.82
N LYS A 728 9.02 -35.54 36.60
CA LYS A 728 8.10 -36.46 35.92
C LYS A 728 8.75 -37.79 35.54
N LEU A 729 10.05 -37.80 35.30
CA LEU A 729 10.85 -39.01 35.07
C LEU A 729 11.24 -39.74 36.39
N GLY A 730 10.96 -39.14 37.55
CA GLY A 730 11.30 -39.68 38.84
C GLY A 730 12.77 -39.40 39.32
N ASP A 731 13.52 -38.59 38.56
CA ASP A 731 14.92 -38.25 38.85
C ASP A 731 14.99 -36.96 39.68
N ARG A 732 14.61 -37.08 40.93
CA ARG A 732 14.52 -35.95 41.88
C ARG A 732 15.86 -35.26 42.15
N GLU A 733 16.94 -35.99 42.10
CA GLU A 733 18.29 -35.44 42.37
C GLU A 733 18.76 -34.53 41.25
N LYS A 734 18.57 -34.91 39.97
CA LYS A 734 18.91 -34.01 38.86
C LYS A 734 18.01 -32.81 38.84
N ALA A 735 16.71 -32.97 39.14
CA ALA A 735 15.78 -31.82 39.28
C ALA A 735 16.26 -30.85 40.34
N ARG A 736 16.76 -31.35 41.50
CA ARG A 736 17.28 -30.52 42.61
C ARG A 736 18.51 -29.73 42.19
N VAL A 737 19.49 -30.39 41.54
CA VAL A 737 20.69 -29.73 41.03
C VAL A 737 20.32 -28.57 40.06
N LEU A 738 19.46 -28.82 39.09
CA LEU A 738 19.02 -27.78 38.14
C LEU A 738 18.28 -26.64 38.82
N ALA A 739 17.45 -26.93 39.84
CA ALA A 739 16.74 -25.88 40.56
C ALA A 739 17.68 -24.99 41.38
N GLU A 740 18.71 -25.60 42.01
CA GLU A 740 19.74 -24.89 42.77
C GLU A 740 20.64 -24.06 41.86
N GLU A 741 21.04 -24.60 40.71
CA GLU A 741 21.77 -23.85 39.67
C GLU A 741 20.96 -22.67 39.14
N GLN A 742 19.65 -22.84 38.90
CA GLN A 742 18.78 -21.77 38.49
C GLN A 742 18.74 -20.66 39.55
N ALA A 743 18.63 -21.03 40.83
CA ALA A 743 18.62 -20.07 41.94
C ALA A 743 19.92 -19.28 42.05
N ALA A 744 21.05 -19.96 41.83
CA ALA A 744 22.37 -19.33 41.84
C ALA A 744 22.60 -18.30 40.73
N LYS A 745 21.79 -18.37 39.66
CA LYS A 745 21.82 -17.41 38.56
C LYS A 745 20.98 -16.17 38.79
N LEU A 746 20.16 -16.11 39.83
CA LEU A 746 19.35 -14.93 40.16
C LEU A 746 20.21 -13.78 40.65
N GLY A 747 20.27 -12.69 39.89
CA GLY A 747 20.88 -11.44 40.33
C GLY A 747 19.96 -10.62 41.23
N PRO A 748 20.49 -9.54 41.84
CA PRO A 748 19.66 -8.63 42.68
C PRO A 748 18.51 -8.00 41.93
N ASP A 749 18.70 -7.65 40.67
CA ASP A 749 17.72 -6.99 39.81
C ASP A 749 16.85 -7.98 39.00
N CYS A 750 16.94 -9.28 39.35
CA CYS A 750 16.12 -10.31 38.69
C CYS A 750 14.62 -9.99 38.86
N GLY A 751 13.86 -10.01 37.79
CA GLY A 751 12.43 -9.73 37.79
C GLY A 751 11.63 -10.76 38.63
N ASP A 752 10.50 -10.30 39.11
CA ASP A 752 9.61 -11.07 40.02
C ASP A 752 9.06 -12.34 39.34
N ARG A 753 8.81 -12.31 38.01
CA ARG A 753 8.35 -13.51 37.26
C ARG A 753 9.41 -14.61 37.29
N THR A 754 10.65 -14.32 36.94
CA THR A 754 11.74 -15.30 36.93
C THR A 754 12.05 -15.78 38.35
N ARG A 755 12.04 -14.90 39.37
CA ARG A 755 12.20 -15.24 40.78
C ARG A 755 11.11 -16.18 41.25
N GLY A 756 9.85 -15.91 40.93
CA GLY A 756 8.70 -16.73 41.27
C GLY A 756 8.75 -18.14 40.63
N ILE A 757 9.10 -18.22 39.33
CA ILE A 757 9.31 -19.51 38.64
C ILE A 757 10.40 -20.32 39.31
N THR A 758 11.50 -19.68 39.69
CA THR A 758 12.64 -20.34 40.39
C THR A 758 12.23 -20.83 41.75
N LEU A 759 11.53 -20.02 42.56
CA LEU A 759 11.00 -20.42 43.88
C LEU A 759 10.05 -21.59 43.78
N ARG A 760 9.13 -21.59 42.80
CA ARG A 760 8.25 -22.73 42.52
C ARG A 760 9.04 -23.99 42.22
N THR A 761 10.08 -23.90 41.39
CA THR A 761 10.92 -25.05 41.04
C THR A 761 11.66 -25.59 42.26
N LEU A 762 12.24 -24.71 43.09
CA LEU A 762 12.86 -25.06 44.36
C LEU A 762 11.86 -25.73 45.33
N ALA A 763 10.66 -25.23 45.41
CA ALA A 763 9.62 -25.81 46.25
C ALA A 763 9.24 -27.23 45.79
N LEU A 764 9.15 -27.48 44.49
CA LEU A 764 8.85 -28.81 43.94
C LEU A 764 9.89 -29.88 44.31
N VAL A 765 11.17 -29.50 44.38
CA VAL A 765 12.25 -30.40 44.75
C VAL A 765 12.53 -30.46 46.27
N ALA A 766 12.00 -29.51 47.06
CA ALA A 766 12.17 -29.44 48.52
C ALA A 766 11.45 -30.58 49.26
N ASP A 767 11.80 -30.74 50.55
CA ASP A 767 11.12 -31.66 51.46
C ASP A 767 9.63 -31.29 51.57
N PRO A 768 8.71 -32.26 51.67
CA PRO A 768 7.28 -32.03 51.76
C PRO A 768 6.86 -31.05 52.85
N ALA A 769 7.55 -31.05 54.00
CA ALA A 769 7.26 -30.13 55.13
C ALA A 769 7.60 -28.67 54.82
N ARG A 770 8.58 -28.39 53.94
CA ARG A 770 9.02 -27.03 53.58
C ARG A 770 8.31 -26.50 52.32
N ARG A 771 7.75 -27.40 51.53
CA ARG A 771 7.14 -27.08 50.22
C ARG A 771 6.03 -26.04 50.29
N PRO A 772 5.02 -26.10 51.20
CA PRO A 772 3.96 -25.09 51.26
C PRO A 772 4.47 -23.69 51.51
N LYS A 773 5.48 -23.54 52.40
CA LYS A 773 6.08 -22.22 52.70
C LYS A 773 6.79 -21.63 51.48
N LEU A 774 7.61 -22.40 50.78
CA LEU A 774 8.32 -21.94 49.61
C LEU A 774 7.34 -21.63 48.45
N MET A 775 6.27 -22.41 48.31
CA MET A 775 5.21 -22.12 47.33
C MET A 775 4.49 -20.81 47.66
N GLN A 776 4.21 -20.53 48.94
CA GLN A 776 3.61 -19.26 49.33
C GLN A 776 4.56 -18.09 49.04
N GLU A 777 5.84 -18.20 49.31
CA GLU A 777 6.84 -17.20 48.94
C GLU A 777 6.86 -16.95 47.43
N ALA A 778 6.70 -18.01 46.60
CA ALA A 778 6.60 -17.88 45.14
C ALA A 778 5.31 -17.15 44.70
N VAL A 779 4.18 -17.43 45.37
CA VAL A 779 2.91 -16.74 45.14
C VAL A 779 3.05 -15.24 45.43
N ASP A 780 3.60 -14.89 46.61
CA ASP A 780 3.75 -13.50 47.05
C ASP A 780 4.60 -12.65 46.10
N VAL A 781 5.60 -13.28 45.46
CA VAL A 781 6.43 -12.65 44.44
C VAL A 781 5.68 -12.54 43.11
N LEU A 782 5.01 -13.60 42.67
CA LEU A 782 4.32 -13.61 41.37
C LEU A 782 3.09 -12.67 41.32
N GLU A 783 2.41 -12.44 42.44
CA GLU A 783 1.33 -11.45 42.54
C GLU A 783 1.76 -10.05 42.07
N LYS A 784 3.02 -9.69 42.31
CA LYS A 784 3.61 -8.41 41.92
C LYS A 784 4.10 -8.38 40.46
N SER A 785 4.31 -9.54 39.87
CA SER A 785 4.97 -9.67 38.57
C SER A 785 4.11 -9.36 37.37
N GLY A 786 2.80 -9.34 37.50
CA GLY A 786 1.85 -9.26 36.38
C GLY A 786 1.74 -10.54 35.55
N ALA A 787 2.49 -11.62 35.89
CA ALA A 787 2.54 -12.89 35.16
C ALA A 787 1.45 -13.86 35.63
N LYS A 788 0.19 -13.63 35.27
CA LYS A 788 -0.99 -14.35 35.76
C LYS A 788 -0.95 -15.85 35.54
N LEU A 789 -0.42 -16.33 34.42
CA LEU A 789 -0.32 -17.76 34.13
C LEU A 789 0.64 -18.46 35.12
N GLU A 790 1.80 -17.86 35.38
CA GLU A 790 2.77 -18.42 36.32
C GLU A 790 2.24 -18.39 37.75
N LEU A 791 1.50 -17.36 38.12
CA LEU A 791 0.78 -17.30 39.41
C LEU A 791 -0.27 -18.42 39.50
N ALA A 792 -1.06 -18.64 38.50
CA ALA A 792 -2.06 -19.70 38.46
C ALA A 792 -1.45 -21.09 38.62
N ARG A 793 -0.32 -21.34 37.92
CA ARG A 793 0.45 -22.59 38.07
C ARG A 793 0.99 -22.76 39.48
N THR A 794 1.51 -21.70 40.08
CA THR A 794 2.07 -21.74 41.43
C THR A 794 0.98 -21.97 42.48
N LEU A 795 -0.18 -21.32 42.35
CA LEU A 795 -1.33 -21.55 43.21
C LEU A 795 -1.86 -23.00 43.11
N ALA A 796 -1.84 -23.58 41.91
CA ALA A 796 -2.20 -24.97 41.72
C ALA A 796 -1.25 -25.92 42.49
N GLU A 797 0.06 -25.66 42.43
CA GLU A 797 1.07 -26.41 43.15
C GLU A 797 0.97 -26.17 44.68
N LEU A 798 0.68 -24.93 45.12
CA LEU A 798 0.43 -24.60 46.52
C LEU A 798 -0.75 -25.40 47.08
N SER A 799 -1.83 -25.46 46.28
CA SER A 799 -3.02 -26.24 46.69
C SER A 799 -2.68 -27.69 46.92
N ARG A 800 -1.90 -28.34 46.03
CA ARG A 800 -1.44 -29.73 46.17
C ARG A 800 -0.54 -29.91 47.40
N ALA A 801 0.38 -28.97 47.59
CA ALA A 801 1.30 -29.01 48.76
C ALA A 801 0.57 -28.87 50.10
N CYS A 802 -0.39 -27.96 50.20
CA CYS A 802 -1.21 -27.75 51.40
C CYS A 802 -2.15 -28.93 51.63
N GLN A 803 -2.73 -29.53 50.60
CA GLN A 803 -3.55 -30.72 50.70
C GLN A 803 -2.79 -31.91 51.25
N ALA A 804 -1.57 -32.13 50.73
CA ALA A 804 -0.66 -33.16 51.23
C ALA A 804 -0.19 -32.89 52.67
N GLY A 805 -0.07 -31.62 53.09
CA GLY A 805 0.25 -31.20 54.46
C GLY A 805 -0.93 -31.17 55.44
N GLY A 806 -2.17 -31.46 54.97
CA GLY A 806 -3.37 -31.47 55.81
C GLY A 806 -4.02 -30.09 55.99
N ASP A 807 -3.52 -29.00 55.38
CA ASP A 807 -4.18 -27.69 55.38
C ASP A 807 -5.21 -27.57 54.28
N ALA A 808 -6.35 -28.15 54.51
CA ALA A 808 -7.45 -28.17 53.56
C ALA A 808 -8.10 -26.78 53.32
N ALA A 809 -7.91 -25.81 54.22
CA ALA A 809 -8.46 -24.48 54.07
C ALA A 809 -7.66 -23.67 53.03
N THR A 810 -6.37 -23.61 53.22
CA THR A 810 -5.45 -22.94 52.26
C THR A 810 -5.49 -23.65 50.89
N ALA A 811 -5.51 -24.98 50.87
CA ALA A 811 -5.60 -25.77 49.64
C ALA A 811 -6.86 -25.43 48.81
N ARG A 812 -8.04 -25.30 49.41
CA ARG A 812 -9.27 -24.91 48.73
C ARG A 812 -9.21 -23.48 48.17
N THR A 813 -8.67 -22.54 48.94
CA THR A 813 -8.53 -21.14 48.51
C THR A 813 -7.61 -21.08 47.30
N ALA A 814 -6.39 -21.64 47.41
CA ALA A 814 -5.41 -21.66 46.35
C ALA A 814 -5.96 -22.34 45.06
N SER A 815 -6.69 -23.48 45.21
CA SER A 815 -7.31 -24.15 44.06
C SER A 815 -8.37 -23.29 43.37
N ARG A 816 -9.20 -22.59 44.16
CA ARG A 816 -10.20 -21.70 43.57
C ARG A 816 -9.55 -20.55 42.80
N ASP A 817 -8.55 -19.91 43.41
CA ASP A 817 -7.89 -18.76 42.81
C ASP A 817 -7.08 -19.17 41.56
N ALA A 818 -6.43 -20.33 41.58
CA ALA A 818 -5.79 -20.94 40.43
C ALA A 818 -6.79 -21.16 39.26
N ARG A 819 -8.00 -21.66 39.56
CA ARG A 819 -9.05 -21.88 38.53
C ARG A 819 -9.52 -20.59 37.92
N VAL A 820 -9.72 -19.54 38.74
CA VAL A 820 -10.14 -18.22 38.25
C VAL A 820 -9.10 -17.66 37.29
N LEU A 821 -7.82 -17.63 37.72
CA LEU A 821 -6.72 -17.13 36.90
C LEU A 821 -6.51 -17.99 35.64
N ALA A 822 -6.55 -19.30 35.72
CA ALA A 822 -6.44 -20.19 34.55
C ALA A 822 -7.55 -19.91 33.51
N LYS A 823 -8.76 -19.61 33.97
CA LYS A 823 -9.86 -19.20 33.10
C LYS A 823 -9.61 -17.82 32.46
N GLU A 824 -9.17 -16.84 33.22
CA GLU A 824 -8.82 -15.51 32.74
C GLU A 824 -7.70 -15.57 31.67
N CYS A 825 -6.68 -16.39 31.91
CA CYS A 825 -5.57 -16.60 30.99
C CYS A 825 -5.96 -17.38 29.72
N GLY A 826 -7.11 -18.08 29.70
CA GLY A 826 -7.44 -19.04 28.63
C GLY A 826 -6.61 -20.33 28.70
N ALA A 827 -5.98 -20.64 29.85
CA ALA A 827 -5.09 -21.77 30.07
C ALA A 827 -5.87 -23.08 30.28
N GLU A 828 -6.40 -23.63 29.19
CA GLU A 828 -7.29 -24.79 29.21
C GLU A 828 -6.58 -26.07 29.70
N LEU A 829 -5.28 -26.19 29.39
CA LEU A 829 -4.46 -27.30 29.89
C LEU A 829 -4.41 -27.29 31.40
N LEU A 830 -4.09 -26.15 32.02
CA LEU A 830 -4.04 -26.00 33.47
C LEU A 830 -5.43 -26.20 34.08
N ARG A 831 -6.49 -25.66 33.47
CA ARG A 831 -7.87 -25.79 33.92
C ARG A 831 -8.33 -27.25 33.98
N LYS A 832 -8.02 -28.06 32.97
CA LYS A 832 -8.30 -29.50 32.97
C LYS A 832 -7.59 -30.21 34.13
N THR A 833 -6.30 -29.94 34.29
CA THR A 833 -5.52 -30.52 35.39
C THR A 833 -6.09 -30.21 36.79
N LEU A 834 -6.68 -29.02 36.97
CA LEU A 834 -7.33 -28.59 38.21
C LEU A 834 -8.72 -29.18 38.41
N LEU A 835 -9.40 -29.65 37.36
CA LEU A 835 -10.72 -30.27 37.44
C LEU A 835 -10.63 -31.78 37.73
N ASP A 836 -9.62 -32.44 37.15
CA ASP A 836 -9.46 -33.91 37.25
C ASP A 836 -8.89 -34.40 38.60
N GLY A 837 -8.76 -33.48 39.57
CA GLY A 837 -8.46 -33.86 40.97
C GLY A 837 -7.12 -34.48 41.25
N GLY A 838 -6.08 -33.99 40.61
CA GLY A 838 -4.69 -34.12 41.14
C GLY A 838 -4.09 -35.51 41.25
N ASP A 839 -4.50 -36.48 40.50
CA ASP A 839 -3.74 -37.72 40.34
C ASP A 839 -2.90 -37.70 39.06
N ASP A 840 -1.72 -38.24 39.12
CA ASP A 840 -0.68 -38.34 38.05
C ASP A 840 -1.15 -39.01 36.74
N ASP A 841 -2.43 -39.32 36.61
CA ASP A 841 -3.07 -40.04 35.54
C ASP A 841 -3.50 -39.15 34.32
N VAL A 842 -3.31 -37.82 34.37
CA VAL A 842 -3.66 -36.96 33.16
C VAL A 842 -2.80 -37.32 31.95
N VAL A 843 -1.61 -37.80 32.14
CA VAL A 843 -0.78 -38.38 31.07
C VAL A 843 -1.40 -39.67 30.49
N VAL A 844 -2.21 -40.38 31.29
CA VAL A 844 -2.91 -41.61 30.90
C VAL A 844 -4.25 -41.31 30.23
N SER A 845 -4.95 -40.23 30.61
CA SER A 845 -6.26 -39.90 30.01
C SER A 845 -6.17 -39.33 28.60
N LEU A 846 -5.06 -38.66 28.23
CA LEU A 846 -4.80 -38.27 26.81
C LEU A 846 -4.41 -39.49 25.94
N ARG A 847 -4.06 -40.63 26.56
CA ARG A 847 -3.94 -41.92 25.86
C ARG A 847 -5.27 -42.48 25.39
N GLY A 848 -6.39 -42.01 25.91
CA GLY A 848 -7.73 -42.51 25.60
C GLY A 848 -8.43 -41.90 24.40
N ALA A 849 -7.97 -40.75 23.86
CA ALA A 849 -8.61 -40.10 22.74
C ALA A 849 -7.92 -40.33 21.39
N VAL A 850 -6.71 -40.85 21.36
CA VAL A 850 -6.05 -41.29 20.11
C VAL A 850 -5.27 -42.56 20.45
N ALA A 851 -5.94 -43.67 20.45
CA ALA A 851 -5.31 -44.99 20.32
C ALA A 851 -5.41 -45.41 18.86
N PRO A 852 -4.33 -45.36 18.10
CA PRO A 852 -4.04 -46.44 17.18
C PRO A 852 -3.19 -47.45 17.93
N ALA A 853 -3.48 -48.74 17.73
CA ALA A 853 -2.75 -49.89 18.20
C ALA A 853 -1.23 -49.69 18.11
N ASP A 854 -0.47 -50.19 19.12
CA ASP A 854 0.97 -50.41 19.21
C ASP A 854 1.81 -50.11 17.91
N VAL A 855 1.90 -48.89 17.50
CA VAL A 855 2.82 -48.46 16.45
C VAL A 855 4.08 -47.94 17.16
N LYS A 856 5.10 -48.75 17.24
CA LYS A 856 6.45 -48.36 17.67
C LYS A 856 7.00 -47.34 16.69
N LEU A 857 6.81 -46.05 16.97
CA LEU A 857 7.27 -44.97 16.10
C LEU A 857 8.79 -45.01 15.90
N LEU A 858 9.23 -44.78 14.67
CA LEU A 858 10.64 -44.63 14.33
C LEU A 858 11.17 -43.32 14.91
N THR A 859 12.41 -43.32 15.40
CA THR A 859 13.12 -42.07 15.71
C THR A 859 13.50 -41.34 14.39
N ASP A 860 13.78 -40.06 14.42
CA ASP A 860 14.17 -39.29 13.22
C ASP A 860 15.37 -39.90 12.48
N ALA A 861 16.38 -40.39 13.25
CA ALA A 861 17.52 -41.11 12.66
C ALA A 861 17.11 -42.42 12.03
N GLU A 862 16.25 -43.21 12.68
CA GLU A 862 15.70 -44.46 12.16
C GLU A 862 14.82 -44.21 10.92
N GLN A 863 14.06 -43.11 10.90
CA GLN A 863 13.20 -42.72 9.79
C GLN A 863 14.04 -42.30 8.58
N ARG A 864 15.07 -41.46 8.75
CA ARG A 864 16.00 -41.08 7.66
C ARG A 864 16.72 -42.26 7.07
N VAL A 865 17.27 -43.13 7.93
CA VAL A 865 17.96 -44.35 7.50
C VAL A 865 16.96 -45.31 6.81
N GLY A 866 15.77 -45.50 7.38
CA GLY A 866 14.73 -46.36 6.84
C GLY A 866 14.25 -45.87 5.47
N TRP A 867 14.05 -44.54 5.30
CA TRP A 867 13.62 -43.88 4.07
C TRP A 867 14.66 -44.05 2.95
N LEU A 868 15.94 -43.81 3.22
CA LEU A 868 17.01 -44.01 2.24
C LEU A 868 17.14 -45.49 1.85
N ALA A 869 16.97 -46.41 2.82
CA ALA A 869 16.97 -47.82 2.58
C ALA A 869 15.76 -48.29 1.72
N ALA A 870 14.57 -47.71 1.92
CA ALA A 870 13.38 -47.93 1.13
C ALA A 870 13.53 -47.47 -0.33
N ARG A 871 14.34 -46.46 -0.58
CA ARG A 871 14.71 -45.97 -1.93
C ARG A 871 15.84 -46.75 -2.59
N GLY A 872 16.32 -47.81 -1.98
CA GLY A 872 17.33 -48.70 -2.55
C GLY A 872 18.78 -48.29 -2.33
N HIS A 873 19.08 -47.23 -1.56
CA HIS A 873 20.48 -46.86 -1.24
C HIS A 873 21.18 -47.96 -0.44
N THR A 874 22.41 -48.28 -0.77
CA THR A 874 23.24 -49.20 -0.02
C THR A 874 23.62 -48.65 1.35
N ASN A 875 23.99 -49.51 2.30
CA ASN A 875 24.42 -49.05 3.64
C ASN A 875 25.64 -48.11 3.60
N ARG A 876 26.52 -48.25 2.58
CA ARG A 876 27.65 -47.33 2.37
C ARG A 876 27.20 -45.97 1.88
N GLU A 877 26.22 -45.92 0.94
CA GLU A 877 25.67 -44.67 0.45
C GLU A 877 24.88 -43.92 1.53
N ILE A 878 24.10 -44.65 2.34
CA ILE A 878 23.38 -44.09 3.47
C ILE A 878 24.38 -43.53 4.52
N ALA A 879 25.44 -44.27 4.85
CA ALA A 879 26.49 -43.83 5.76
C ALA A 879 27.19 -42.58 5.25
N SER A 880 27.46 -42.48 3.94
CA SER A 880 28.06 -41.30 3.32
C SER A 880 27.10 -40.09 3.30
N GLN A 881 25.81 -40.28 2.98
CA GLN A 881 24.83 -39.21 2.92
C GLN A 881 24.46 -38.65 4.30
N LEU A 882 24.48 -39.49 5.32
CA LEU A 882 24.13 -39.10 6.70
C LEU A 882 25.35 -38.84 7.59
N TYR A 883 26.57 -38.89 7.06
CA TYR A 883 27.84 -38.68 7.77
C TYR A 883 27.97 -39.56 9.02
N ILE A 884 27.54 -40.83 8.95
CA ILE A 884 27.62 -41.84 10.03
C ILE A 884 28.36 -43.07 9.56
N THR A 885 28.74 -43.97 10.48
CA THR A 885 29.42 -45.21 10.11
C THR A 885 28.44 -46.23 9.53
N VAL A 886 28.93 -47.15 8.67
CA VAL A 886 28.16 -48.28 8.14
C VAL A 886 27.53 -49.13 9.23
N SER A 887 28.29 -49.38 10.33
CA SER A 887 27.81 -50.07 11.52
C SER A 887 26.63 -49.34 12.20
N THR A 888 26.66 -47.99 12.24
CA THR A 888 25.55 -47.18 12.79
C THR A 888 24.30 -47.33 11.91
N VAL A 889 24.46 -47.36 10.58
CA VAL A 889 23.35 -47.58 9.64
C VAL A 889 22.71 -48.96 9.87
N GLU A 890 23.53 -50.00 10.08
CA GLU A 890 23.05 -51.37 10.32
C GLU A 890 22.29 -51.48 11.65
N GLN A 891 22.76 -50.80 12.69
CA GLN A 891 22.06 -50.74 13.97
C GLN A 891 20.68 -50.03 13.82
N HIS A 892 20.65 -48.92 13.11
CA HIS A 892 19.37 -48.21 12.83
C HIS A 892 18.43 -49.07 12.01
N LEU A 893 18.89 -49.71 10.93
CA LEU A 893 18.08 -50.62 10.11
C LEU A 893 17.54 -51.78 10.94
N THR A 894 18.33 -52.37 11.80
CA THR A 894 17.88 -53.46 12.70
C THR A 894 16.74 -53.01 13.59
N ARG A 895 16.80 -51.79 14.10
CA ARG A 895 15.73 -51.20 14.91
C ARG A 895 14.51 -50.83 14.07
N VAL A 896 14.69 -50.32 12.84
CA VAL A 896 13.62 -50.03 11.87
C VAL A 896 12.87 -51.31 11.53
N TYR A 897 13.57 -52.38 11.16
CA TYR A 897 12.94 -53.68 10.86
C TYR A 897 12.12 -54.20 12.03
N ARG A 898 12.66 -54.13 13.25
CA ARG A 898 11.95 -54.55 14.46
C ARG A 898 10.72 -53.68 14.77
N LYS A 899 10.82 -52.38 14.59
CA LYS A 899 9.73 -51.44 14.88
C LYS A 899 8.62 -51.48 13.85
N LEU A 900 8.96 -51.67 12.58
CA LEU A 900 7.99 -51.76 11.49
C LEU A 900 7.52 -53.23 11.25
N SER A 901 8.05 -54.20 12.00
CA SER A 901 7.76 -55.60 11.85
C SER A 901 8.01 -56.15 10.44
N VAL A 902 9.00 -55.58 9.72
CA VAL A 902 9.40 -56.01 8.36
C VAL A 902 10.66 -56.86 8.44
N SER A 903 10.75 -57.92 7.61
CA SER A 903 11.85 -58.88 7.62
C SER A 903 12.86 -58.66 6.48
N ARG A 904 12.52 -57.91 5.46
CA ARG A 904 13.36 -57.72 4.26
C ARG A 904 13.42 -56.23 3.88
N ARG A 905 14.59 -55.81 3.38
CA ARG A 905 14.81 -54.39 2.94
C ARG A 905 13.80 -53.93 1.88
N ARG A 906 13.42 -54.79 0.97
CA ARG A 906 12.41 -54.46 -0.07
C ARG A 906 11.02 -54.14 0.47
N ASP A 907 10.70 -54.67 1.66
CA ASP A 907 9.41 -54.49 2.29
C ASP A 907 9.28 -53.09 2.91
N LEU A 908 10.39 -52.39 3.14
CA LEU A 908 10.40 -51.01 3.63
C LEU A 908 9.74 -50.01 2.69
N ALA A 909 9.78 -50.28 1.36
CA ALA A 909 9.17 -49.39 0.37
C ALA A 909 7.62 -49.39 0.43
N ALA A 910 7.03 -50.43 1.05
CA ALA A 910 5.59 -50.56 1.21
C ALA A 910 5.05 -49.83 2.49
N GLU A 911 5.93 -49.46 3.41
CA GLU A 911 5.57 -48.96 4.74
C GLU A 911 5.09 -47.54 4.68
N PRO A 912 3.86 -47.20 5.17
CA PRO A 912 3.31 -45.85 5.16
C PRO A 912 4.15 -44.82 5.93
N GLN A 913 4.86 -45.24 6.99
CA GLN A 913 5.71 -44.39 7.82
C GLN A 913 7.00 -43.93 7.11
N LEU A 914 7.37 -44.57 6.01
CA LEU A 914 8.51 -44.24 5.16
C LEU A 914 8.10 -43.58 3.84
N ARG A 915 6.80 -43.33 3.58
CA ARG A 915 6.29 -42.58 2.45
C ARG A 915 6.29 -41.11 2.77
N VAL A 916 7.04 -40.32 2.00
CA VAL A 916 6.93 -38.84 2.02
C VAL A 916 5.71 -38.45 1.18
N PRO A 917 4.88 -37.48 1.59
CA PRO A 917 3.90 -36.87 0.70
C PRO A 917 4.59 -36.29 -0.54
N GLU A 918 4.00 -36.45 -1.72
CA GLU A 918 4.54 -36.08 -3.04
C GLU A 918 5.03 -34.64 -3.23
N GLN A 919 4.99 -33.81 -2.22
CA GLN A 919 5.41 -32.41 -2.27
C GLN A 919 6.88 -32.13 -1.95
N GLN A 920 7.68 -33.12 -1.58
CA GLN A 920 9.09 -32.94 -1.23
C GLN A 920 10.12 -33.31 -2.32
N GLU A 921 9.70 -33.56 -3.54
CA GLU A 921 10.63 -33.89 -4.64
C GLU A 921 11.33 -32.69 -5.31
N ARG A 922 11.21 -31.46 -4.76
CA ARG A 922 11.91 -30.29 -5.30
C ARG A 922 12.87 -29.68 -4.28
N LEU A 923 14.00 -30.33 -4.06
CA LEU A 923 15.21 -29.68 -3.55
C LEU A 923 16.14 -29.40 -4.74
N PRO A 924 16.54 -28.16 -4.98
CA PRO A 924 17.50 -27.81 -6.01
C PRO A 924 18.93 -27.96 -5.47
N GLY A 925 19.74 -28.65 -6.19
CA GLY A 925 21.16 -28.40 -6.32
C GLY A 925 22.11 -29.07 -5.33
N MET A 926 22.48 -30.29 -5.55
CA MET A 926 23.85 -30.73 -5.30
C MET A 926 24.45 -31.25 -6.59
N ALA A 927 25.60 -30.68 -6.93
CA ALA A 927 26.33 -30.92 -8.16
C ALA A 927 26.65 -32.42 -8.35
N ARG A 928 26.26 -32.96 -9.51
CA ARG A 928 26.79 -34.22 -10.01
C ARG A 928 28.25 -34.04 -10.43
N GLN A 929 29.19 -34.50 -9.64
CA GLN A 929 30.45 -34.97 -10.19
C GLN A 929 30.21 -36.36 -10.78
N VAL A 930 30.06 -36.45 -12.09
CA VAL A 930 30.06 -37.72 -12.84
C VAL A 930 31.44 -37.90 -13.42
N ALA A 931 32.08 -38.98 -13.04
CA ALA A 931 33.29 -39.49 -13.64
C ALA A 931 33.09 -39.75 -15.15
N VAL A 932 34.07 -39.29 -15.91
CA VAL A 932 34.23 -39.47 -17.36
C VAL A 932 34.49 -40.94 -17.62
N ASN A 933 33.68 -41.56 -18.49
CA ASN A 933 34.08 -42.70 -19.28
C ASN A 933 33.68 -42.49 -20.75
N HIS A 934 34.71 -42.54 -21.56
CA HIS A 934 34.68 -42.37 -23.00
C HIS A 934 33.73 -43.32 -23.73
N ARG A 935 32.90 -42.79 -24.62
CA ARG A 935 32.64 -43.33 -25.96
C ARG A 935 31.95 -42.25 -26.79
N ALA A 936 32.56 -41.91 -27.94
CA ALA A 936 32.06 -40.91 -28.89
C ALA A 936 30.85 -41.49 -29.70
N PRO A 937 29.88 -40.68 -30.03
CA PRO A 937 29.01 -40.88 -31.19
C PRO A 937 29.26 -39.87 -32.31
N ALA A 938 29.02 -40.35 -33.54
CA ALA A 938 29.24 -39.72 -34.83
C ALA A 938 28.38 -38.44 -35.05
N PRO A 939 28.73 -37.56 -35.99
CA PRO A 939 28.12 -36.23 -36.16
C PRO A 939 26.81 -36.31 -36.98
N PRO A 940 25.84 -35.43 -36.71
CA PRO A 940 24.63 -35.33 -37.50
C PRO A 940 24.81 -34.43 -38.73
N VAL A 941 24.20 -34.87 -39.82
CA VAL A 941 24.10 -34.28 -41.15
C VAL A 941 23.43 -32.90 -41.10
N ARG A 942 24.07 -31.90 -41.76
CA ARG A 942 23.54 -30.57 -42.06
C ARG A 942 22.42 -30.64 -43.12
N ARG A 943 21.28 -30.01 -42.86
CA ARG A 943 20.31 -29.61 -43.89
C ARG A 943 20.42 -28.08 -44.11
N PRO A 944 20.25 -27.62 -45.38
CA PRO A 944 20.55 -26.24 -45.76
C PRO A 944 19.39 -25.27 -45.46
N LEU A 945 19.75 -24.04 -45.09
CA LEU A 945 18.88 -22.88 -44.92
C LEU A 945 18.36 -22.37 -46.27
N ARG A 946 17.07 -22.06 -46.35
CA ARG A 946 16.43 -21.34 -47.44
C ARG A 946 16.57 -19.80 -47.21
N PRO A 947 16.73 -19.01 -48.28
CA PRO A 947 16.95 -17.57 -48.19
C PRO A 947 15.64 -16.79 -48.04
N VAL A 948 15.74 -15.67 -47.31
CA VAL A 948 14.70 -14.66 -47.12
C VAL A 948 14.76 -13.63 -48.25
N PRO A 949 13.65 -13.16 -48.86
CA PRO A 949 13.65 -12.13 -49.88
C PRO A 949 13.71 -10.72 -49.26
N PRO A 950 14.18 -9.70 -50.02
CA PRO A 950 14.36 -8.36 -49.51
C PRO A 950 13.08 -7.55 -49.54
N VAL A 951 12.95 -6.68 -48.50
CA VAL A 951 11.90 -5.67 -48.37
C VAL A 951 12.30 -4.42 -49.17
N ARG A 952 11.37 -3.94 -49.99
CA ARG A 952 11.36 -2.55 -50.46
C ARG A 952 10.61 -1.67 -49.47
#